data_428677a58e1d2ee2b56bf71c37a35edf
#
_entry.id   428677a58e1d2ee2b56bf71c37a35edf
#
_cell.length_a   1.000
_cell.length_b   1.000
_cell.length_c   1.000
_cell.angle_alpha   90.00
_cell.angle_beta   90.00
_cell.angle_gamma   90.00
#
_symmetry.space_group_name_H-M   'P 1'
#
loop_
_entity.id
_entity.type
_entity.pdbx_description
1 polymer ?
#
loop_
_entity_poly.entity_id
_entity_poly.type
_entity_poly.pdbx_seq_one_letter_code
_entity_poly.pdbx_strand_id
1 'polypeptide(L)'
;MGKVRRSIILLVGLSLCTPVLMAQPSETSAMGGRPEPVDSGRIEREVDVDEVVVTATRTMRPLKEIPVITQVVTRKDIERITPRSAVDVLEMVVPGVQTMRHGQLDKMTIQGLSSDYYLIMIDGVPLSTDDGAVDLNRIDPNSIERVEIIQGASSALYGSSAIGAVINFITRKGMKPYEATVKGMYDTRGTYTYNGFASFRYKGFRSTTSGGGTFEPDYKLKIPGFNTIQKKYWKNGELHEKDTIVWGYNNYSVPGAINWNVRQALGYESGDGRFKADARGGYSHRTQHRNEKEEFLYGTLTFGSGILYRLSDNYDLDFSYNLENYVRDLHFRQAKKDAIDHVFSFRTHNGRLQFNARPFGSKGPVFNVGYQTLEEGLRSARLGSGGRRYNASTNTLYAQGDIDLIPSVRMTVGGRVDFHSRYGAHVTPRAALLWKLGMVQMRLSYAEGFRSPSPKELYMFWDHVGMFTIKGNEDLKPERSRMIIFAPELNWGSLNVTLQGYYNVVSSRITQRYEDGGKVLRYVNSSDETKLAGGSAMLRWRIVKGLRASLNYSYTWDYEEGRDVNGRRVNLSSTRPHSLTGGLSYRYAYGQWSSSVDLVGRYSSGFRAGVFDNKLKGYTPRWFASYGIMRASITQNWREYISLTLGCENLLDYKPNQLDISTSLSPGRSFYLALSLSI
;
A
#
# COMPACT_ATOMS: atom_id res chain seq x y z
N MET A 1 30.11 -13.26 9.40
CA MET A 1 30.29 -12.02 8.63
C MET A 1 31.10 -12.17 7.33
N GLY A 2 31.84 -13.26 7.07
CA GLY A 2 32.78 -13.36 5.94
C GLY A 2 32.26 -14.03 4.65
N LYS A 3 31.14 -14.73 4.64
CA LYS A 3 30.66 -15.50 3.45
C LYS A 3 29.49 -14.86 2.69
N VAL A 4 28.72 -13.98 3.30
CA VAL A 4 27.59 -13.30 2.65
C VAL A 4 28.04 -12.17 1.70
N ARG A 5 29.24 -11.60 1.90
CA ARG A 5 29.80 -10.53 1.04
C ARG A 5 30.16 -10.99 -0.39
N ARG A 6 30.38 -12.29 -0.65
CA ARG A 6 30.83 -12.76 -1.98
C ARG A 6 29.70 -13.13 -2.94
N SER A 7 28.48 -13.41 -2.46
CA SER A 7 27.37 -13.84 -3.34
C SER A 7 26.56 -12.69 -3.94
N ILE A 8 26.60 -11.48 -3.35
CA ILE A 8 25.83 -10.33 -3.83
C ILE A 8 26.48 -9.65 -5.04
N ILE A 9 27.81 -9.78 -5.19
CA ILE A 9 28.54 -9.12 -6.30
C ILE A 9 28.41 -9.88 -7.63
N LEU A 10 28.10 -11.18 -7.61
CA LEU A 10 28.08 -12.01 -8.82
C LEU A 10 26.75 -11.94 -9.60
N LEU A 11 25.64 -11.50 -9.01
CA LEU A 11 24.33 -11.44 -9.70
C LEU A 11 24.08 -10.12 -10.44
N VAL A 12 24.79 -9.05 -10.11
CA VAL A 12 24.69 -7.76 -10.83
C VAL A 12 25.52 -7.76 -12.11
N GLY A 13 26.51 -8.65 -12.22
CA GLY A 13 27.43 -8.71 -13.37
C GLY A 13 26.91 -9.43 -14.60
N LEU A 14 25.84 -10.22 -14.53
CA LEU A 14 25.41 -11.07 -15.66
C LEU A 14 24.28 -10.49 -16.52
N SER A 15 23.66 -9.36 -16.16
CA SER A 15 22.60 -8.74 -16.96
C SER A 15 23.06 -7.57 -17.83
N LEU A 16 24.35 -7.21 -17.84
CA LEU A 16 24.87 -6.05 -18.58
C LEU A 16 25.68 -6.40 -19.86
N CYS A 17 25.76 -7.64 -20.24
CA CYS A 17 26.39 -8.03 -21.52
C CYS A 17 25.35 -8.32 -22.59
N THR A 18 24.71 -7.28 -23.14
CA THR A 18 24.22 -7.30 -24.53
C THR A 18 25.20 -6.49 -25.37
N PRO A 19 25.62 -6.98 -26.55
CA PRO A 19 26.56 -6.26 -27.38
C PRO A 19 25.93 -4.97 -27.93
N VAL A 20 26.54 -3.85 -27.61
CA VAL A 20 26.28 -2.58 -28.28
C VAL A 20 26.77 -2.72 -29.72
N LEU A 21 25.86 -2.96 -30.67
CA LEU A 21 26.15 -2.76 -32.08
C LEU A 21 26.19 -1.25 -32.33
N MET A 22 27.40 -0.72 -32.50
CA MET A 22 27.63 0.64 -32.97
C MET A 22 27.10 0.74 -34.42
N ALA A 23 25.98 1.43 -34.60
CA ALA A 23 25.59 1.92 -35.94
C ALA A 23 26.31 3.28 -36.15
N GLN A 24 27.13 3.32 -37.20
CA GLN A 24 27.75 4.57 -37.65
C GLN A 24 26.68 5.54 -38.16
N PRO A 25 26.81 6.85 -37.92
CA PRO A 25 25.89 7.84 -38.48
C PRO A 25 26.25 8.08 -39.96
N SER A 26 25.26 7.95 -40.85
CA SER A 26 25.33 8.43 -42.23
C SER A 26 25.22 9.95 -42.24
N GLU A 27 26.23 10.61 -42.81
CA GLU A 27 26.23 12.04 -43.14
C GLU A 27 25.15 12.32 -44.20
N THR A 28 24.28 13.29 -43.94
CA THR A 28 23.59 14.06 -44.98
C THR A 28 23.41 15.52 -44.55
N SER A 29 24.20 16.33 -45.23
CA SER A 29 23.95 17.68 -45.73
C SER A 29 23.40 18.77 -44.81
N ALA A 30 24.25 19.75 -44.63
CA ALA A 30 24.02 21.05 -44.05
C ALA A 30 22.96 21.90 -44.77
N MET A 31 22.05 22.53 -44.03
CA MET A 31 21.59 23.88 -44.35
C MET A 31 21.60 24.71 -43.06
N GLY A 32 22.37 25.82 -43.14
CA GLY A 32 22.61 26.73 -42.05
C GLY A 32 21.35 27.53 -41.68
N GLY A 33 20.95 27.39 -40.43
CA GLY A 33 20.11 28.33 -39.71
C GLY A 33 20.85 28.75 -38.44
N ARG A 34 21.08 30.05 -38.25
CA ARG A 34 21.61 30.61 -36.98
C ARG A 34 20.74 30.14 -35.83
N PRO A 35 21.31 29.70 -34.73
CA PRO A 35 20.52 29.40 -33.52
C PRO A 35 19.95 30.73 -33.00
N GLU A 36 18.63 30.85 -32.94
CA GLU A 36 17.97 31.91 -32.16
C GLU A 36 18.40 31.82 -30.71
N PRO A 37 18.55 32.95 -30.01
CA PRO A 37 18.89 32.95 -28.59
C PRO A 37 17.81 32.21 -27.81
N VAL A 38 18.21 31.15 -27.12
CA VAL A 38 17.35 30.38 -26.21
C VAL A 38 16.85 31.38 -25.15
N ASP A 39 15.55 31.66 -25.21
CA ASP A 39 14.85 32.45 -24.22
C ASP A 39 15.00 31.77 -22.85
N SER A 40 15.84 32.38 -21.99
CA SER A 40 16.19 31.91 -20.65
C SER A 40 15.04 31.95 -19.65
N GLY A 41 13.79 32.05 -20.13
CA GLY A 41 12.57 32.11 -19.34
C GLY A 41 11.58 30.98 -19.58
N ARG A 42 11.86 29.99 -20.44
CA ARG A 42 11.00 28.82 -20.59
C ARG A 42 11.17 27.86 -19.43
N ILE A 43 10.48 28.16 -18.32
CA ILE A 43 10.03 27.12 -17.42
C ILE A 43 9.04 26.25 -18.22
N GLU A 44 9.33 24.96 -18.34
CA GLU A 44 8.40 24.00 -18.96
C GLU A 44 6.98 24.37 -18.56
N ARG A 45 6.12 24.62 -19.55
CA ARG A 45 4.68 24.57 -19.32
C ARG A 45 4.40 23.17 -18.83
N GLU A 46 4.25 23.05 -17.53
CA GLU A 46 3.75 21.83 -16.90
C GLU A 46 2.32 21.67 -17.44
N VAL A 47 2.20 20.92 -18.53
CA VAL A 47 0.91 20.50 -19.04
C VAL A 47 0.38 19.57 -17.96
N ASP A 48 -0.69 19.98 -17.28
CA ASP A 48 -1.51 19.09 -16.47
C ASP A 48 -2.09 18.06 -17.46
N VAL A 49 -1.36 17.00 -17.72
CA VAL A 49 -1.88 15.87 -18.47
C VAL A 49 -3.00 15.33 -17.59
N ASP A 50 -4.22 15.29 -18.12
CA ASP A 50 -5.37 14.69 -17.44
C ASP A 50 -4.96 13.33 -16.88
N GLU A 51 -4.97 13.19 -15.56
CA GLU A 51 -4.59 11.94 -14.89
C GLU A 51 -5.50 10.82 -15.41
N VAL A 52 -4.90 9.81 -16.06
CA VAL A 52 -5.63 8.66 -16.58
C VAL A 52 -5.55 7.53 -15.56
N VAL A 53 -6.67 6.94 -15.21
CA VAL A 53 -6.78 5.81 -14.30
C VAL A 53 -7.40 4.60 -14.96
N VAL A 54 -7.03 3.43 -14.51
CA VAL A 54 -7.52 2.12 -15.00
C VAL A 54 -8.36 1.41 -13.94
N THR A 55 -7.97 1.56 -12.68
CA THR A 55 -8.51 0.75 -11.57
C THR A 55 -10.02 0.96 -11.36
N ALA A 56 -10.51 2.19 -11.49
CA ALA A 56 -11.91 2.51 -11.17
C ALA A 56 -12.95 1.85 -12.10
N THR A 57 -12.59 1.65 -13.37
CA THR A 57 -13.52 1.17 -14.41
C THR A 57 -13.00 -0.06 -15.18
N ARG A 58 -11.80 -0.56 -14.82
CA ARG A 58 -11.06 -1.58 -15.58
C ARG A 58 -10.78 -1.21 -17.05
N THR A 59 -10.93 0.07 -17.40
CA THR A 59 -10.60 0.66 -18.70
C THR A 59 -9.90 1.98 -18.48
N MET A 60 -8.98 2.37 -19.38
CA MET A 60 -8.28 3.67 -19.29
C MET A 60 -9.26 4.82 -19.49
N ARG A 61 -9.36 5.72 -18.50
CA ARG A 61 -10.20 6.93 -18.58
C ARG A 61 -9.56 8.10 -17.84
N PRO A 62 -9.80 9.34 -18.30
CA PRO A 62 -9.42 10.53 -17.53
C PRO A 62 -10.14 10.56 -16.17
N LEU A 63 -9.40 10.85 -15.10
CA LEU A 63 -9.93 10.87 -13.73
C LEU A 63 -11.16 11.78 -13.57
N LYS A 64 -11.16 12.93 -14.27
CA LYS A 64 -12.28 13.90 -14.27
C LYS A 64 -13.57 13.37 -14.88
N GLU A 65 -13.52 12.22 -15.60
CA GLU A 65 -14.68 11.61 -16.26
C GLU A 65 -15.21 10.40 -15.49
N ILE A 66 -14.59 10.01 -14.39
CA ILE A 66 -14.95 8.82 -13.64
C ILE A 66 -15.93 9.16 -12.53
N PRO A 67 -17.14 8.53 -12.51
CA PRO A 67 -18.10 8.70 -11.42
C PRO A 67 -17.62 8.12 -10.09
N VAL A 68 -16.80 7.07 -10.12
CA VAL A 68 -16.26 6.40 -8.92
C VAL A 68 -15.18 7.27 -8.28
N ILE A 69 -15.26 7.48 -6.98
CA ILE A 69 -14.34 8.32 -6.22
C ILE A 69 -12.98 7.65 -6.19
N THR A 70 -12.02 8.26 -6.88
CA THR A 70 -10.67 7.75 -7.06
C THR A 70 -9.66 8.84 -6.74
N GLN A 71 -8.70 8.53 -5.89
CA GLN A 71 -7.54 9.37 -5.61
C GLN A 71 -6.33 8.83 -6.39
N VAL A 72 -5.55 9.72 -6.96
CA VAL A 72 -4.28 9.38 -7.62
C VAL A 72 -3.14 10.08 -6.90
N VAL A 73 -2.12 9.29 -6.55
CA VAL A 73 -0.82 9.77 -6.08
C VAL A 73 0.14 9.67 -7.25
N THR A 74 0.57 10.78 -7.78
CA THR A 74 1.40 10.83 -8.99
C THR A 74 2.88 10.53 -8.71
N ARG A 75 3.65 10.24 -9.75
CA ARG A 75 5.11 10.09 -9.66
C ARG A 75 5.76 11.31 -9.00
N LYS A 76 5.33 12.51 -9.35
CA LYS A 76 5.81 13.77 -8.76
C LYS A 76 5.54 13.86 -7.26
N ASP A 77 4.37 13.40 -6.81
CA ASP A 77 4.04 13.37 -5.39
C ASP A 77 4.93 12.36 -4.63
N ILE A 78 5.20 11.20 -5.26
CA ILE A 78 6.10 10.17 -4.71
C ILE A 78 7.54 10.70 -4.59
N GLU A 79 8.04 11.37 -5.62
CA GLU A 79 9.41 11.91 -5.63
C GLU A 79 9.64 12.98 -4.57
N ARG A 80 8.64 13.84 -4.30
CA ARG A 80 8.71 14.89 -3.27
C ARG A 80 8.97 14.35 -1.86
N ILE A 81 8.41 13.20 -1.55
CA ILE A 81 8.57 12.60 -0.22
C ILE A 81 9.84 11.77 -0.08
N THR A 82 10.58 11.53 -1.19
CA THR A 82 11.78 10.67 -1.20
C THR A 82 11.55 9.38 -0.38
N PRO A 83 10.59 8.53 -0.76
CA PRO A 83 10.11 7.44 0.08
C PRO A 83 11.16 6.33 0.20
N ARG A 84 11.19 5.67 1.35
CA ARG A 84 12.00 4.46 1.60
C ARG A 84 11.23 3.19 1.29
N SER A 85 9.91 3.24 1.47
CA SER A 85 9.00 2.11 1.27
C SER A 85 7.67 2.55 0.66
N ALA A 86 6.89 1.60 0.16
CA ALA A 86 5.53 1.88 -0.29
C ALA A 86 4.59 2.29 0.86
N VAL A 87 4.92 1.90 2.10
CA VAL A 87 4.22 2.37 3.31
C VAL A 87 4.35 3.89 3.45
N ASP A 88 5.58 4.43 3.30
CA ASP A 88 5.83 5.88 3.35
C ASP A 88 4.97 6.65 2.34
N VAL A 89 4.82 6.10 1.11
CA VAL A 89 4.00 6.72 0.08
C VAL A 89 2.55 6.86 0.55
N LEU A 90 1.99 5.79 1.10
CA LEU A 90 0.60 5.80 1.56
C LEU A 90 0.41 6.71 2.78
N GLU A 91 1.27 6.60 3.79
CA GLU A 91 1.15 7.36 5.03
C GLU A 91 1.31 8.87 4.86
N MET A 92 2.20 9.30 3.96
CA MET A 92 2.53 10.72 3.80
C MET A 92 1.60 11.44 2.83
N VAL A 93 0.90 10.72 1.96
CA VAL A 93 0.09 11.34 0.89
C VAL A 93 -1.39 11.01 0.99
N VAL A 94 -1.76 9.84 1.54
CA VAL A 94 -3.16 9.38 1.58
C VAL A 94 -3.80 9.73 2.92
N PRO A 95 -4.87 10.54 2.94
CA PRO A 95 -5.54 10.90 4.18
C PRO A 95 -6.19 9.69 4.85
N GLY A 96 -6.10 9.62 6.18
CA GLY A 96 -6.73 8.55 6.97
C GLY A 96 -6.01 7.20 6.94
N VAL A 97 -4.90 7.09 6.24
CA VAL A 97 -4.02 5.92 6.33
C VAL A 97 -3.23 5.99 7.63
N GLN A 98 -3.30 4.92 8.38
CA GLN A 98 -2.54 4.75 9.62
C GLN A 98 -1.87 3.38 9.60
N THR A 99 -0.60 3.33 9.95
CA THR A 99 0.10 2.05 10.13
C THR A 99 0.34 1.79 11.60
N MET A 100 0.24 0.54 11.96
CA MET A 100 0.57 0.05 13.29
C MET A 100 1.44 -1.20 13.16
N ARG A 101 2.48 -1.29 13.96
CA ARG A 101 3.30 -2.49 13.97
C ARG A 101 2.57 -3.62 14.67
N HIS A 102 2.41 -4.73 13.97
CA HIS A 102 1.81 -5.93 14.53
C HIS A 102 2.74 -7.12 14.31
N GLY A 103 3.45 -7.50 15.34
CA GLY A 103 4.49 -8.52 15.23
C GLY A 103 5.64 -8.08 14.31
N GLN A 104 5.82 -8.77 13.21
CA GLN A 104 6.91 -8.54 12.24
C GLN A 104 6.49 -7.71 11.03
N LEU A 105 5.20 -7.49 10.82
CA LEU A 105 4.63 -6.76 9.70
C LEU A 105 3.85 -5.54 10.18
N ASP A 106 3.78 -4.53 9.34
CA ASP A 106 2.96 -3.36 9.59
C ASP A 106 1.53 -3.63 9.11
N LYS A 107 0.56 -3.54 10.03
CA LYS A 107 -0.84 -3.48 9.68
C LYS A 107 -1.21 -2.05 9.35
N MET A 108 -2.00 -1.90 8.32
CA MET A 108 -2.50 -0.60 7.90
C MET A 108 -4.01 -0.54 8.13
N THR A 109 -4.51 0.64 8.51
CA THR A 109 -5.93 0.93 8.59
C THR A 109 -6.27 2.11 7.69
N ILE A 110 -7.43 2.02 7.05
CA ILE A 110 -8.00 3.10 6.23
C ILE A 110 -9.46 3.24 6.61
N GLN A 111 -9.90 4.45 6.97
CA GLN A 111 -11.29 4.73 7.34
C GLN A 111 -11.84 3.81 8.45
N GLY A 112 -11.01 3.45 9.44
CA GLY A 112 -11.37 2.55 10.54
C GLY A 112 -11.38 1.06 10.19
N LEU A 113 -11.12 0.69 8.95
CA LEU A 113 -11.04 -0.69 8.51
C LEU A 113 -9.59 -1.16 8.45
N SER A 114 -9.32 -2.39 8.88
CA SER A 114 -8.00 -3.01 8.84
C SER A 114 -7.66 -3.54 7.45
N SER A 115 -6.42 -4.00 7.28
CA SER A 115 -5.92 -4.57 6.01
C SER A 115 -6.71 -5.78 5.48
N ASP A 116 -7.54 -6.39 6.28
CA ASP A 116 -8.44 -7.47 5.83
C ASP A 116 -9.62 -6.97 4.97
N TYR A 117 -9.86 -5.65 4.94
CA TYR A 117 -11.00 -5.01 4.29
C TYR A 117 -10.65 -4.21 3.04
N TYR A 118 -9.39 -4.17 2.66
CA TYR A 118 -8.98 -3.51 1.42
C TYR A 118 -7.99 -4.36 0.63
N LEU A 119 -8.11 -4.22 -0.69
CA LEU A 119 -7.31 -4.96 -1.64
C LEU A 119 -6.11 -4.12 -2.07
N ILE A 120 -4.91 -4.64 -1.88
CA ILE A 120 -3.68 -4.05 -2.40
C ILE A 120 -3.24 -4.81 -3.64
N MET A 121 -2.88 -4.09 -4.70
CA MET A 121 -2.49 -4.65 -5.99
C MET A 121 -1.22 -3.99 -6.54
N ILE A 122 -0.51 -4.72 -7.37
CA ILE A 122 0.53 -4.19 -8.27
C ILE A 122 0.10 -4.47 -9.70
N ASP A 123 -0.06 -3.43 -10.52
CA ASP A 123 -0.55 -3.53 -11.91
C ASP A 123 -1.82 -4.38 -12.06
N GLY A 124 -2.75 -4.23 -11.11
CA GLY A 124 -4.00 -4.98 -11.07
C GLY A 124 -3.91 -6.41 -10.54
N VAL A 125 -2.75 -6.85 -10.06
CA VAL A 125 -2.54 -8.17 -9.44
C VAL A 125 -2.69 -8.04 -7.93
N PRO A 126 -3.66 -8.71 -7.30
CA PRO A 126 -3.80 -8.75 -5.85
C PRO A 126 -2.55 -9.28 -5.16
N LEU A 127 -2.16 -8.65 -4.06
CA LEU A 127 -1.10 -9.13 -3.19
C LEU A 127 -1.67 -9.99 -2.06
N SER A 128 -1.00 -11.10 -1.79
CA SER A 128 -1.34 -11.98 -0.67
C SER A 128 -1.12 -11.30 0.68
N THR A 129 -1.93 -11.67 1.66
CA THR A 129 -1.82 -11.24 3.06
C THR A 129 -1.13 -12.30 3.90
N ASP A 130 -0.34 -11.88 4.87
CA ASP A 130 0.26 -12.71 5.90
C ASP A 130 -0.28 -12.29 7.27
N ASP A 131 -1.02 -13.17 7.92
CA ASP A 131 -1.70 -12.88 9.19
C ASP A 131 -2.57 -11.61 9.17
N GLY A 132 -3.21 -11.31 8.03
CA GLY A 132 -4.04 -10.12 7.85
C GLY A 132 -3.24 -8.83 7.64
N ALA A 133 -1.96 -8.92 7.31
CA ALA A 133 -1.14 -7.79 6.88
C ALA A 133 -0.60 -8.02 5.47
N VAL A 134 -0.46 -6.97 4.68
CA VAL A 134 0.23 -7.03 3.39
C VAL A 134 1.65 -6.54 3.60
N ASP A 135 2.64 -7.36 3.21
CA ASP A 135 4.03 -6.94 3.26
C ASP A 135 4.32 -5.95 2.11
N LEU A 136 4.20 -4.66 2.39
CA LEU A 136 4.47 -3.59 1.42
C LEU A 136 5.96 -3.38 1.13
N ASN A 137 6.87 -4.01 1.88
CA ASN A 137 8.31 -3.92 1.64
C ASN A 137 8.76 -4.66 0.37
N ARG A 138 7.88 -5.48 -0.22
CA ARG A 138 8.11 -6.10 -1.55
C ARG A 138 7.84 -5.16 -2.73
N ILE A 139 7.39 -3.94 -2.48
CA ILE A 139 7.15 -2.91 -3.49
C ILE A 139 8.25 -1.86 -3.39
N ASP A 140 9.06 -1.76 -4.45
CA ASP A 140 10.03 -0.68 -4.57
C ASP A 140 9.32 0.64 -4.94
N PRO A 141 9.35 1.68 -4.08
CA PRO A 141 8.69 2.94 -4.35
C PRO A 141 9.24 3.65 -5.60
N ASN A 142 10.49 3.40 -6.00
CA ASN A 142 11.09 3.99 -7.19
C ASN A 142 10.61 3.33 -8.49
N SER A 143 10.05 2.13 -8.42
CA SER A 143 9.41 1.44 -9.54
C SER A 143 7.97 1.90 -9.79
N ILE A 144 7.37 2.70 -8.89
CA ILE A 144 5.98 3.13 -8.97
C ILE A 144 5.86 4.35 -9.90
N GLU A 145 4.94 4.30 -10.87
CA GLU A 145 4.53 5.42 -11.70
C GLU A 145 3.47 6.27 -11.00
N ARG A 146 2.47 5.61 -10.42
CA ARG A 146 1.40 6.23 -9.62
C ARG A 146 0.72 5.21 -8.72
N VAL A 147 0.01 5.69 -7.72
CA VAL A 147 -0.89 4.86 -6.91
C VAL A 147 -2.33 5.30 -7.16
N GLU A 148 -3.18 4.37 -7.56
CA GLU A 148 -4.62 4.58 -7.74
C GLU A 148 -5.36 4.01 -6.54
N ILE A 149 -6.16 4.84 -5.88
CA ILE A 149 -6.90 4.46 -4.67
C ILE A 149 -8.37 4.69 -4.92
N ILE A 150 -9.12 3.61 -5.04
CA ILE A 150 -10.58 3.64 -5.09
C ILE A 150 -11.07 3.54 -3.67
N GLN A 151 -11.77 4.56 -3.22
CA GLN A 151 -12.38 4.57 -1.90
C GLN A 151 -13.79 3.98 -1.97
N GLY A 152 -14.16 3.24 -0.94
CA GLY A 152 -15.46 2.61 -0.82
C GLY A 152 -15.49 1.16 -1.25
N ALA A 153 -16.67 0.54 -1.07
CA ALA A 153 -16.87 -0.84 -1.43
C ALA A 153 -16.69 -1.05 -2.94
N SER A 154 -15.61 -1.69 -3.30
CA SER A 154 -15.23 -1.98 -4.69
C SER A 154 -15.33 -3.48 -4.99
N SER A 155 -15.98 -4.23 -4.10
CA SER A 155 -16.19 -5.68 -4.26
C SER A 155 -16.93 -6.03 -5.54
N ALA A 156 -17.77 -5.13 -6.05
CA ALA A 156 -18.42 -5.29 -7.35
C ALA A 156 -17.46 -5.40 -8.55
N LEU A 157 -16.21 -4.95 -8.45
CA LEU A 157 -15.21 -5.16 -9.49
C LEU A 157 -14.11 -6.14 -9.07
N TYR A 158 -13.70 -6.10 -7.82
CA TYR A 158 -12.49 -6.75 -7.36
C TYR A 158 -12.73 -7.96 -6.44
N GLY A 159 -13.99 -8.17 -6.03
CA GLY A 159 -14.42 -9.34 -5.24
C GLY A 159 -14.22 -9.18 -3.74
N SER A 160 -14.13 -10.35 -3.06
CA SER A 160 -13.90 -10.44 -1.63
C SER A 160 -12.70 -9.59 -1.19
N SER A 161 -12.75 -9.02 0.01
CA SER A 161 -11.72 -8.14 0.62
C SER A 161 -11.64 -6.72 0.06
N ALA A 162 -12.48 -6.30 -0.90
CA ALA A 162 -12.55 -4.92 -1.38
C ALA A 162 -13.74 -4.14 -0.78
N ILE A 163 -14.01 -4.33 0.52
CA ILE A 163 -15.11 -3.69 1.24
C ILE A 163 -14.84 -2.21 1.53
N GLY A 164 -13.61 -1.86 1.86
CA GLY A 164 -13.22 -0.52 2.28
C GLY A 164 -12.55 0.30 1.18
N ALA A 165 -11.57 -0.28 0.52
CA ALA A 165 -10.82 0.38 -0.55
C ALA A 165 -10.09 -0.61 -1.46
N VAL A 166 -9.67 -0.12 -2.63
CA VAL A 166 -8.70 -0.80 -3.50
C VAL A 166 -7.51 0.14 -3.72
N ILE A 167 -6.30 -0.33 -3.47
CA ILE A 167 -5.06 0.40 -3.67
C ILE A 167 -4.26 -0.32 -4.74
N ASN A 168 -4.01 0.33 -5.87
CA ASN A 168 -3.27 -0.26 -6.98
C ASN A 168 -2.00 0.54 -7.27
N PHE A 169 -0.86 -0.07 -7.04
CA PHE A 169 0.44 0.45 -7.40
C PHE A 169 0.70 0.16 -8.88
N ILE A 170 0.71 1.20 -9.70
CA ILE A 170 1.02 1.09 -11.13
C ILE A 170 2.51 1.29 -11.32
N THR A 171 3.18 0.33 -11.96
CA THR A 171 4.62 0.40 -12.19
C THR A 171 4.98 1.19 -13.45
N ARG A 172 6.19 1.75 -13.45
CA ARG A 172 6.78 2.47 -14.59
C ARG A 172 6.90 1.56 -15.81
N LYS A 173 6.57 2.08 -16.96
CA LYS A 173 6.61 1.33 -18.24
C LYS A 173 7.70 1.78 -19.20
N GLY A 174 8.41 2.88 -18.89
CA GLY A 174 9.34 3.50 -19.84
C GLY A 174 8.63 4.10 -21.06
N MET A 175 8.86 5.38 -21.29
CA MET A 175 8.22 6.11 -22.39
C MET A 175 9.18 6.44 -23.52
N LYS A 176 10.47 6.58 -23.21
CA LYS A 176 11.53 6.86 -24.18
C LYS A 176 11.98 5.58 -24.89
N PRO A 177 12.66 5.68 -26.08
CA PRO A 177 13.25 4.52 -26.75
C PRO A 177 14.21 3.72 -25.87
N TYR A 178 14.97 4.41 -25.03
CA TYR A 178 15.76 3.87 -23.94
C TYR A 178 15.76 4.86 -22.79
N GLU A 179 15.72 4.36 -21.58
CA GLU A 179 15.92 5.12 -20.37
C GLU A 179 16.51 4.21 -19.29
N ALA A 180 17.37 4.77 -18.48
CA ALA A 180 17.88 4.09 -17.29
C ALA A 180 18.01 5.08 -16.14
N THR A 181 17.81 4.60 -14.92
CA THR A 181 17.97 5.37 -13.68
C THR A 181 18.60 4.49 -12.62
N VAL A 182 19.63 5.01 -11.95
CA VAL A 182 20.19 4.39 -10.75
C VAL A 182 20.10 5.41 -9.63
N LYS A 183 19.59 5.00 -8.46
CA LYS A 183 19.45 5.83 -7.28
C LYS A 183 20.05 5.14 -6.07
N GLY A 184 20.84 5.89 -5.29
CA GLY A 184 21.35 5.50 -3.98
C GLY A 184 20.92 6.49 -2.91
N MET A 185 20.63 6.02 -1.69
CA MET A 185 20.35 6.87 -0.54
C MET A 185 21.00 6.27 0.71
N TYR A 186 21.56 7.12 1.54
CA TYR A 186 22.13 6.78 2.84
C TYR A 186 21.64 7.75 3.91
N ASP A 187 21.35 7.25 5.10
CA ASP A 187 20.97 8.08 6.23
C ASP A 187 21.89 7.91 7.45
N THR A 188 21.83 8.88 8.36
CA THR A 188 22.69 8.92 9.57
C THR A 188 22.41 7.81 10.58
N ARG A 189 21.36 6.98 10.37
CA ARG A 189 21.09 5.77 11.18
C ARG A 189 21.77 4.53 10.62
N GLY A 190 22.41 4.66 9.46
CA GLY A 190 23.04 3.54 8.76
C GLY A 190 22.10 2.78 7.83
N THR A 191 20.91 3.33 7.55
CA THR A 191 20.03 2.79 6.51
C THR A 191 20.58 3.20 5.15
N TYR A 192 20.66 2.26 4.21
CA TYR A 192 20.95 2.58 2.81
C TYR A 192 19.99 1.86 1.88
N THR A 193 19.62 2.54 0.81
CA THR A 193 18.81 2.00 -0.27
C THR A 193 19.53 2.17 -1.61
N TYR A 194 19.29 1.24 -2.52
CA TYR A 194 19.74 1.33 -3.90
C TYR A 194 18.63 0.84 -4.82
N ASN A 195 18.46 1.50 -5.96
CA ASN A 195 17.42 1.16 -6.92
C ASN A 195 17.95 1.34 -8.33
N GLY A 196 17.49 0.49 -9.23
CA GLY A 196 17.78 0.55 -10.65
C GLY A 196 16.51 0.40 -11.47
N PHE A 197 16.40 1.15 -12.54
CA PHE A 197 15.36 1.05 -13.54
C PHE A 197 15.99 1.16 -14.92
N ALA A 198 15.61 0.27 -15.84
CA ALA A 198 16.02 0.36 -17.24
C ALA A 198 14.85 -0.03 -18.14
N SER A 199 14.64 0.69 -19.22
CA SER A 199 13.64 0.40 -20.22
C SER A 199 14.18 0.57 -21.63
N PHE A 200 13.76 -0.33 -22.50
CA PHE A 200 14.06 -0.32 -23.93
C PHE A 200 12.78 -0.50 -24.74
N ARG A 201 12.63 0.28 -25.79
CA ARG A 201 11.46 0.23 -26.68
C ARG A 201 11.89 0.26 -28.15
N TYR A 202 11.46 -0.74 -28.92
CA TYR A 202 11.78 -0.83 -30.35
C TYR A 202 10.69 -1.57 -31.10
N LYS A 203 10.17 -0.99 -32.21
CA LYS A 203 9.19 -1.60 -33.12
C LYS A 203 8.04 -2.35 -32.43
N GLY A 204 7.36 -1.68 -31.48
CA GLY A 204 6.26 -2.28 -30.74
C GLY A 204 6.70 -3.15 -29.56
N PHE A 205 7.93 -3.62 -29.51
CA PHE A 205 8.48 -4.35 -28.39
C PHE A 205 8.95 -3.41 -27.27
N ARG A 206 8.70 -3.78 -26.03
CA ARG A 206 9.16 -3.09 -24.83
C ARG A 206 9.72 -4.07 -23.82
N SER A 207 10.86 -3.75 -23.24
CA SER A 207 11.44 -4.45 -22.09
C SER A 207 11.67 -3.44 -20.98
N THR A 208 11.26 -3.77 -19.76
CA THR A 208 11.45 -2.93 -18.58
C THR A 208 11.97 -3.78 -17.45
N THR A 209 13.12 -3.41 -16.90
CA THR A 209 13.74 -4.05 -15.75
C THR A 209 13.77 -3.04 -14.60
N SER A 210 13.36 -3.46 -13.43
CA SER A 210 13.50 -2.66 -12.19
C SER A 210 13.93 -3.55 -11.05
N GLY A 211 14.63 -2.97 -10.08
CA GLY A 211 15.01 -3.68 -8.88
C GLY A 211 15.76 -2.78 -7.92
N GLY A 212 15.84 -3.21 -6.69
CA GLY A 212 16.50 -2.46 -5.66
C GLY A 212 16.54 -3.20 -4.34
N GLY A 213 17.09 -2.54 -3.34
CA GLY A 213 17.15 -3.08 -2.01
C GLY A 213 17.33 -2.02 -0.95
N THR A 214 17.01 -2.39 0.27
CA THR A 214 17.15 -1.57 1.48
C THR A 214 17.81 -2.42 2.56
N PHE A 215 18.78 -1.85 3.20
CA PHE A 215 19.34 -2.35 4.46
C PHE A 215 18.92 -1.40 5.57
N GLU A 216 18.24 -1.93 6.58
CA GLU A 216 17.85 -1.22 7.79
C GLU A 216 18.56 -1.89 8.98
N PRO A 217 19.41 -1.17 9.74
CA PRO A 217 20.04 -1.73 10.93
C PRO A 217 19.05 -1.88 12.08
N ASP A 218 19.36 -2.80 13.02
CA ASP A 218 18.68 -2.86 14.29
C ASP A 218 18.85 -1.56 15.08
N TYR A 219 17.81 -1.11 15.78
CA TYR A 219 17.92 0.04 16.68
C TYR A 219 17.15 -0.18 17.98
N LYS A 220 17.49 0.59 19.00
CA LYS A 220 16.85 0.53 20.32
C LYS A 220 16.07 1.81 20.60
N LEU A 221 14.81 1.65 21.01
CA LEU A 221 13.99 2.73 21.53
C LEU A 221 14.07 2.72 23.06
N LYS A 222 14.32 3.89 23.63
CA LYS A 222 14.23 4.10 25.08
C LYS A 222 12.84 4.62 25.41
N ILE A 223 12.00 3.77 25.96
CA ILE A 223 10.61 4.09 26.28
C ILE A 223 10.51 4.35 27.79
N PRO A 224 9.99 5.52 28.23
CA PRO A 224 9.76 5.79 29.65
C PRO A 224 8.80 4.76 30.24
N GLY A 225 9.06 4.32 31.46
CA GLY A 225 8.17 3.37 32.11
C GLY A 225 8.66 2.94 33.48
N PHE A 226 7.84 2.14 34.12
CA PHE A 226 8.21 1.53 35.39
C PHE A 226 8.96 0.22 35.16
N ASN A 227 10.11 0.08 35.80
CA ASN A 227 10.91 -1.14 35.78
C ASN A 227 10.85 -1.78 37.18
N THR A 228 10.72 -3.09 37.21
CA THR A 228 10.93 -3.84 38.45
C THR A 228 12.41 -4.18 38.55
N ILE A 229 13.05 -3.72 39.59
CA ILE A 229 14.42 -4.08 39.91
C ILE A 229 14.44 -4.89 41.20
N GLN A 230 15.20 -5.98 41.24
CA GLN A 230 15.44 -6.73 42.44
C GLN A 230 16.50 -5.99 43.28
N LYS A 231 16.07 -5.41 44.37
CA LYS A 231 16.98 -4.84 45.38
C LYS A 231 17.37 -5.93 46.37
N LYS A 232 18.66 -6.18 46.49
CA LYS A 232 19.23 -7.04 47.49
C LYS A 232 19.58 -6.20 48.74
N TYR A 233 19.14 -6.62 49.88
CA TYR A 233 19.45 -5.94 51.15
C TYR A 233 19.68 -6.99 52.25
N TRP A 234 20.55 -6.66 53.19
CA TRP A 234 20.83 -7.49 54.33
C TRP A 234 19.85 -7.15 55.45
N LYS A 235 19.23 -8.16 56.06
CA LYS A 235 18.39 -8.01 57.23
C LYS A 235 18.68 -9.21 58.16
N ASN A 236 19.04 -8.91 59.41
CA ASN A 236 19.39 -9.90 60.45
C ASN A 236 20.47 -10.92 60.03
N GLY A 237 21.46 -10.50 59.23
CA GLY A 237 22.52 -11.36 58.73
C GLY A 237 22.16 -12.22 57.52
N GLU A 238 20.95 -12.13 56.98
CA GLU A 238 20.48 -12.83 55.79
C GLU A 238 20.29 -11.85 54.63
N LEU A 239 20.60 -12.34 53.43
CA LEU A 239 20.41 -11.61 52.17
C LEU A 239 18.96 -11.76 51.73
N HIS A 240 18.23 -10.67 51.69
CA HIS A 240 16.85 -10.60 51.18
C HIS A 240 16.82 -9.95 49.80
N GLU A 241 15.90 -10.39 48.98
CA GLU A 241 15.60 -9.79 47.69
C GLU A 241 14.18 -9.19 47.76
N LYS A 242 14.04 -7.97 47.24
CA LYS A 242 12.75 -7.29 47.15
C LYS A 242 12.59 -6.65 45.80
N ASP A 243 11.51 -7.01 45.11
CA ASP A 243 11.11 -6.32 43.91
C ASP A 243 10.72 -4.86 44.24
N THR A 244 11.42 -3.94 43.61
CA THR A 244 11.19 -2.51 43.76
C THR A 244 10.83 -1.92 42.41
N ILE A 245 9.69 -1.24 42.32
CA ILE A 245 9.26 -0.55 41.14
C ILE A 245 9.95 0.81 41.09
N VAL A 246 10.72 1.05 40.05
CA VAL A 246 11.41 2.33 39.82
C VAL A 246 11.02 2.90 38.47
N TRP A 247 10.88 4.22 38.42
CA TRP A 247 10.72 4.91 37.13
C TRP A 247 12.04 4.94 36.39
N GLY A 248 11.99 4.63 35.08
CA GLY A 248 13.18 4.61 34.24
C GLY A 248 12.83 4.43 32.76
N TYR A 249 13.75 3.85 32.00
CA TYR A 249 13.56 3.58 30.59
C TYR A 249 13.65 2.09 30.31
N ASN A 250 12.70 1.57 29.55
CA ASN A 250 12.76 0.23 28.95
C ASN A 250 13.41 0.33 27.58
N ASN A 251 14.37 -0.53 27.31
CA ASN A 251 14.99 -0.65 25.98
C ASN A 251 14.15 -1.61 25.15
N TYR A 252 13.53 -1.08 24.10
CA TYR A 252 12.82 -1.90 23.12
C TYR A 252 13.67 -2.02 21.86
N SER A 253 14.04 -3.25 21.48
CA SER A 253 14.80 -3.51 20.26
C SER A 253 13.85 -3.58 19.07
N VAL A 254 14.05 -2.72 18.09
CA VAL A 254 13.40 -2.78 16.80
C VAL A 254 14.32 -3.51 15.83
N PRO A 255 13.91 -4.69 15.36
CA PRO A 255 14.78 -5.47 14.50
C PRO A 255 14.94 -4.83 13.12
N GLY A 256 16.14 -4.86 12.61
CA GLY A 256 16.47 -4.45 11.26
C GLY A 256 16.04 -5.48 10.22
N ALA A 257 16.16 -5.08 8.97
CA ALA A 257 15.81 -5.91 7.83
C ALA A 257 16.71 -5.65 6.62
N ILE A 258 16.85 -6.66 5.78
CA ILE A 258 17.44 -6.56 4.45
C ILE A 258 16.36 -6.93 3.45
N ASN A 259 16.00 -5.99 2.59
CA ASN A 259 15.02 -6.21 1.53
C ASN A 259 15.71 -6.08 0.17
N TRP A 260 15.34 -6.91 -0.78
CA TRP A 260 15.69 -6.69 -2.18
C TRP A 260 14.62 -7.27 -3.10
N ASN A 261 14.49 -6.70 -4.27
CA ASN A 261 13.53 -7.14 -5.28
C ASN A 261 14.11 -6.95 -6.68
N VAL A 262 13.61 -7.75 -7.62
CA VAL A 262 13.86 -7.61 -9.04
C VAL A 262 12.58 -7.90 -9.80
N ARG A 263 12.31 -7.14 -10.85
CA ARG A 263 11.14 -7.28 -11.70
C ARG A 263 11.52 -7.06 -13.16
N GLN A 264 11.02 -7.93 -14.02
CA GLN A 264 11.13 -7.85 -15.46
C GLN A 264 9.73 -7.78 -16.08
N ALA A 265 9.50 -6.87 -17.00
CA ALA A 265 8.27 -6.80 -17.79
C ALA A 265 8.62 -6.70 -19.27
N LEU A 266 7.98 -7.55 -20.06
CA LEU A 266 8.06 -7.55 -21.52
C LEU A 266 6.71 -7.17 -22.08
N GLY A 267 6.67 -6.38 -23.11
CA GLY A 267 5.43 -6.00 -23.79
C GLY A 267 5.64 -5.96 -25.29
N TYR A 268 4.59 -6.26 -25.99
CA TYR A 268 4.52 -6.14 -27.45
C TYR A 268 3.20 -5.49 -27.85
N GLU A 269 3.26 -4.58 -28.81
CA GLU A 269 2.10 -3.96 -29.45
C GLU A 269 2.30 -4.03 -30.97
N SER A 270 1.31 -4.60 -31.68
CA SER A 270 1.34 -4.67 -33.15
C SER A 270 1.27 -3.28 -33.77
N GLY A 271 1.82 -3.14 -34.98
CA GLY A 271 1.88 -1.85 -35.68
C GLY A 271 0.51 -1.23 -35.99
N ASP A 272 -0.53 -2.05 -36.11
CA ASP A 272 -1.92 -1.63 -36.27
C ASP A 272 -2.64 -1.36 -34.92
N GLY A 273 -1.96 -1.59 -33.77
CA GLY A 273 -2.50 -1.41 -32.43
C GLY A 273 -3.60 -2.38 -32.03
N ARG A 274 -3.89 -3.41 -32.87
CA ARG A 274 -4.95 -4.38 -32.60
C ARG A 274 -4.57 -5.44 -31.58
N PHE A 275 -3.31 -5.82 -31.54
CA PHE A 275 -2.81 -6.84 -30.64
C PHE A 275 -1.82 -6.25 -29.66
N LYS A 276 -2.05 -6.47 -28.35
CA LYS A 276 -1.11 -6.14 -27.29
C LYS A 276 -0.94 -7.35 -26.40
N ALA A 277 0.31 -7.68 -26.07
CA ALA A 277 0.63 -8.74 -25.14
C ALA A 277 1.66 -8.23 -24.12
N ASP A 278 1.54 -8.66 -22.88
CA ASP A 278 2.55 -8.43 -21.86
C ASP A 278 2.81 -9.70 -21.03
N ALA A 279 4.04 -9.83 -20.59
CA ALA A 279 4.45 -10.82 -19.60
C ALA A 279 5.36 -10.14 -18.57
N ARG A 280 5.16 -10.45 -17.32
CA ARG A 280 5.92 -9.87 -16.21
C ARG A 280 6.24 -10.92 -15.17
N GLY A 281 7.44 -10.85 -14.64
CA GLY A 281 7.90 -11.70 -13.55
C GLY A 281 8.62 -10.87 -12.52
N GLY A 282 8.59 -11.29 -11.28
CA GLY A 282 9.30 -10.61 -10.21
C GLY A 282 9.59 -11.55 -9.04
N TYR A 283 10.68 -11.25 -8.37
CA TYR A 283 11.03 -11.89 -7.11
C TYR A 283 11.41 -10.84 -6.09
N SER A 284 10.88 -10.96 -4.89
CA SER A 284 11.29 -10.16 -3.73
C SER A 284 11.71 -11.06 -2.59
N HIS A 285 12.73 -10.62 -1.87
CA HIS A 285 13.25 -11.28 -0.69
C HIS A 285 13.43 -10.29 0.45
N ARG A 286 13.08 -10.72 1.67
CA ARG A 286 13.32 -9.97 2.89
C ARG A 286 13.88 -10.91 3.96
N THR A 287 14.97 -10.49 4.58
CA THR A 287 15.48 -11.09 5.81
C THR A 287 15.24 -10.11 6.95
N GLN A 288 14.54 -10.54 7.99
CA GLN A 288 14.27 -9.72 9.15
C GLN A 288 14.74 -10.41 10.43
N HIS A 289 15.59 -9.75 11.19
CA HIS A 289 16.03 -10.25 12.48
C HIS A 289 14.84 -10.38 13.45
N ARG A 290 14.75 -11.49 14.16
CA ARG A 290 13.81 -11.66 15.26
C ARG A 290 14.52 -11.51 16.60
N ASN A 291 15.69 -12.13 16.71
CA ASN A 291 16.63 -12.04 17.82
C ASN A 291 18.04 -12.43 17.31
N GLU A 292 19.03 -12.55 18.20
CA GLU A 292 20.40 -12.92 17.83
C GLU A 292 20.53 -14.30 17.16
N LYS A 293 19.58 -15.20 17.39
CA LYS A 293 19.61 -16.60 16.94
C LYS A 293 18.63 -16.91 15.82
N GLU A 294 17.65 -16.07 15.60
CA GLU A 294 16.51 -16.32 14.71
C GLU A 294 16.27 -15.16 13.77
N GLU A 295 15.92 -15.48 12.53
CA GLU A 295 15.47 -14.51 11.56
C GLU A 295 14.31 -15.06 10.72
N PHE A 296 13.43 -14.19 10.27
CA PHE A 296 12.42 -14.54 9.28
C PHE A 296 12.95 -14.27 7.88
N LEU A 297 12.73 -15.24 7.01
CA LEU A 297 13.00 -15.14 5.58
C LEU A 297 11.67 -15.08 4.85
N TYR A 298 11.47 -14.01 4.08
CA TYR A 298 10.27 -13.83 3.25
C TYR A 298 10.67 -13.93 1.80
N GLY A 299 9.95 -14.70 1.03
CA GLY A 299 10.14 -14.83 -0.41
C GLY A 299 8.82 -14.65 -1.15
N THR A 300 8.80 -13.86 -2.23
CA THR A 300 7.62 -13.73 -3.08
C THR A 300 8.04 -13.88 -4.53
N LEU A 301 7.47 -14.86 -5.21
CA LEU A 301 7.55 -15.03 -6.65
C LEU A 301 6.23 -14.58 -7.27
N THR A 302 6.31 -13.69 -8.26
CA THR A 302 5.16 -13.23 -9.03
C THR A 302 5.36 -13.51 -10.51
N PHE A 303 4.29 -13.90 -11.18
CA PHE A 303 4.21 -13.97 -12.62
C PHE A 303 2.87 -13.38 -13.08
N GLY A 304 2.87 -12.66 -14.18
CA GLY A 304 1.65 -12.11 -14.78
C GLY A 304 1.77 -12.10 -16.30
N SER A 305 0.66 -12.31 -16.98
CA SER A 305 0.55 -12.14 -18.41
C SER A 305 -0.77 -11.46 -18.77
N GLY A 306 -0.77 -10.71 -19.85
CA GLY A 306 -1.94 -10.04 -20.38
C GLY A 306 -1.96 -10.09 -21.89
N ILE A 307 -3.14 -10.23 -22.48
CA ILE A 307 -3.38 -10.15 -23.91
C ILE A 307 -4.62 -9.29 -24.13
N LEU A 308 -4.47 -8.21 -24.90
CA LEU A 308 -5.58 -7.42 -25.38
C LEU A 308 -5.65 -7.61 -26.91
N TYR A 309 -6.81 -8.04 -27.37
CA TYR A 309 -7.09 -8.17 -28.81
C TYR A 309 -8.28 -7.30 -29.19
N ARG A 310 -8.05 -6.31 -30.05
CA ARG A 310 -9.08 -5.43 -30.59
C ARG A 310 -9.74 -6.10 -31.79
N LEU A 311 -10.95 -6.59 -31.60
CA LEU A 311 -11.77 -7.19 -32.66
C LEU A 311 -12.19 -6.16 -33.71
N SER A 312 -12.52 -4.94 -33.26
CA SER A 312 -12.81 -3.77 -34.06
C SER A 312 -12.56 -2.50 -33.24
N ASP A 313 -12.78 -1.33 -33.82
CA ASP A 313 -12.63 -0.06 -33.07
C ASP A 313 -13.55 0.03 -31.83
N ASN A 314 -14.66 -0.72 -31.86
CA ASN A 314 -15.68 -0.71 -30.84
C ASN A 314 -15.63 -1.89 -29.85
N TYR A 315 -14.89 -2.95 -30.17
CA TYR A 315 -14.91 -4.18 -29.40
C TYR A 315 -13.52 -4.71 -29.14
N ASP A 316 -13.21 -5.04 -27.90
CA ASP A 316 -11.95 -5.69 -27.53
C ASP A 316 -12.15 -6.81 -26.50
N LEU A 317 -11.23 -7.78 -26.54
CA LEU A 317 -11.08 -8.86 -25.56
C LEU A 317 -9.81 -8.64 -24.76
N ASP A 318 -9.91 -8.71 -23.46
CA ASP A 318 -8.81 -8.61 -22.50
C ASP A 318 -8.73 -9.90 -21.70
N PHE A 319 -7.61 -10.61 -21.85
CA PHE A 319 -7.27 -11.78 -21.07
C PHE A 319 -6.11 -11.45 -20.14
N SER A 320 -6.16 -11.89 -18.88
CA SER A 320 -5.03 -11.82 -17.97
C SER A 320 -4.95 -13.05 -17.07
N TYR A 321 -3.72 -13.45 -16.80
CA TYR A 321 -3.42 -14.48 -15.80
C TYR A 321 -2.31 -14.01 -14.89
N ASN A 322 -2.46 -14.30 -13.59
CA ASN A 322 -1.50 -13.91 -12.57
C ASN A 322 -1.31 -15.03 -11.56
N LEU A 323 -0.06 -15.23 -11.16
CA LEU A 323 0.39 -16.16 -10.12
C LEU A 323 1.16 -15.36 -9.07
N GLU A 324 0.89 -15.60 -7.81
CA GLU A 324 1.74 -15.20 -6.70
C GLU A 324 2.00 -16.41 -5.80
N ASN A 325 3.24 -16.56 -5.37
CA ASN A 325 3.64 -17.52 -4.35
C ASN A 325 4.47 -16.80 -3.30
N TYR A 326 3.88 -16.60 -2.13
CA TYR A 326 4.47 -15.97 -0.97
C TYR A 326 4.84 -17.01 0.07
N VAL A 327 6.04 -16.92 0.63
CA VAL A 327 6.57 -17.84 1.65
C VAL A 327 7.20 -17.05 2.77
N ARG A 328 6.99 -17.48 4.01
CA ARG A 328 7.70 -17.02 5.20
C ARG A 328 8.27 -18.22 5.94
N ASP A 329 9.57 -18.20 6.15
CA ASP A 329 10.32 -19.22 6.86
C ASP A 329 10.93 -18.63 8.13
N LEU A 330 11.15 -19.48 9.13
CA LEU A 330 11.93 -19.17 10.31
C LEU A 330 13.28 -19.89 10.21
N HIS A 331 14.34 -19.10 10.20
CA HIS A 331 15.71 -19.60 10.13
C HIS A 331 16.40 -19.49 11.48
N PHE A 332 17.02 -20.60 11.92
CA PHE A 332 17.76 -20.71 13.19
C PHE A 332 19.26 -20.64 12.90
N ARG A 333 19.92 -19.53 13.21
CA ARG A 333 21.33 -19.24 12.89
C ARG A 333 22.36 -20.04 13.66
N GLN A 334 22.00 -20.62 14.82
CA GLN A 334 22.93 -21.29 15.73
C GLN A 334 22.72 -22.81 15.86
N ALA A 335 21.87 -23.42 15.06
CA ALA A 335 21.76 -24.86 14.99
C ALA A 335 23.02 -25.45 14.34
N LYS A 336 23.45 -26.62 14.79
CA LYS A 336 24.60 -27.37 14.17
C LYS A 336 24.42 -27.62 12.66
N LYS A 337 23.20 -27.55 12.18
CA LYS A 337 22.78 -27.34 10.77
C LYS A 337 21.84 -26.16 10.76
N ASP A 338 22.05 -25.23 9.84
CA ASP A 338 21.10 -24.16 9.57
C ASP A 338 19.72 -24.80 9.35
N ALA A 339 18.84 -24.67 10.35
CA ALA A 339 17.51 -25.25 10.30
C ALA A 339 16.52 -24.19 9.80
N ILE A 340 15.71 -24.55 8.82
CA ILE A 340 14.67 -23.69 8.26
C ILE A 340 13.31 -24.37 8.48
N ASP A 341 12.41 -23.67 9.19
CA ASP A 341 11.03 -24.09 9.36
C ASP A 341 10.11 -23.28 8.45
N HIS A 342 9.33 -23.96 7.62
CA HIS A 342 8.30 -23.35 6.79
C HIS A 342 7.09 -22.95 7.63
N VAL A 343 7.03 -21.68 8.00
CA VAL A 343 6.01 -21.17 8.93
C VAL A 343 4.70 -20.83 8.21
N PHE A 344 4.81 -20.32 6.96
CA PHE A 344 3.66 -19.83 6.22
C PHE A 344 3.93 -19.86 4.71
N SER A 345 2.96 -20.29 3.92
CA SER A 345 2.96 -20.09 2.47
C SER A 345 1.57 -19.81 1.95
N PHE A 346 1.46 -18.85 1.04
CA PHE A 346 0.22 -18.48 0.38
C PHE A 346 0.44 -18.44 -1.13
N ARG A 347 -0.41 -19.13 -1.89
CA ARG A 347 -0.36 -19.18 -3.35
C ARG A 347 -1.69 -18.75 -3.92
N THR A 348 -1.65 -17.89 -4.92
CA THR A 348 -2.83 -17.46 -5.66
C THR A 348 -2.65 -17.67 -7.15
N HIS A 349 -3.73 -18.10 -7.82
CA HIS A 349 -3.89 -18.12 -9.25
C HIS A 349 -5.12 -17.28 -9.59
N ASN A 350 -4.98 -16.30 -10.46
CA ASN A 350 -6.06 -15.39 -10.83
C ASN A 350 -6.11 -15.27 -12.36
N GLY A 351 -7.12 -15.85 -12.97
CA GLY A 351 -7.42 -15.78 -14.40
C GLY A 351 -8.62 -14.88 -14.66
N ARG A 352 -8.57 -14.05 -15.68
CA ARG A 352 -9.66 -13.16 -16.08
C ARG A 352 -9.78 -13.08 -17.58
N LEU A 353 -11.03 -13.13 -18.09
CA LEU A 353 -11.41 -12.82 -19.45
C LEU A 353 -12.48 -11.73 -19.40
N GLN A 354 -12.28 -10.64 -20.14
CA GLN A 354 -13.19 -9.51 -20.20
C GLN A 354 -13.44 -9.09 -21.65
N PHE A 355 -14.69 -8.87 -21.98
CA PHE A 355 -15.15 -8.27 -23.23
C PHE A 355 -15.54 -6.83 -22.98
N ASN A 356 -15.01 -5.90 -23.78
CA ASN A 356 -15.33 -4.48 -23.73
C ASN A 356 -16.06 -4.09 -25.00
N ALA A 357 -17.19 -3.38 -24.85
CA ALA A 357 -18.01 -2.93 -25.95
C ALA A 357 -18.26 -1.41 -25.90
N ARG A 358 -18.09 -0.74 -27.03
CA ARG A 358 -18.35 0.69 -27.25
C ARG A 358 -19.28 0.83 -28.48
N PRO A 359 -20.52 0.32 -28.41
CA PRO A 359 -21.37 0.15 -29.58
C PRO A 359 -21.65 1.47 -30.33
N PHE A 360 -21.53 2.60 -29.66
CA PHE A 360 -21.74 3.94 -30.24
C PHE A 360 -20.43 4.73 -30.41
N GLY A 361 -19.29 4.04 -30.52
CA GLY A 361 -17.96 4.64 -30.65
C GLY A 361 -17.35 5.17 -29.36
N SER A 362 -16.23 5.89 -29.46
CA SER A 362 -15.39 6.31 -28.31
C SER A 362 -16.07 7.29 -27.35
N LYS A 363 -17.06 8.02 -27.82
CA LYS A 363 -17.83 9.01 -27.00
C LYS A 363 -19.13 8.42 -26.41
N GLY A 364 -19.50 7.21 -26.81
CA GLY A 364 -20.71 6.55 -26.36
C GLY A 364 -20.55 5.77 -25.06
N PRO A 365 -21.62 5.07 -24.64
CA PRO A 365 -21.58 4.15 -23.51
C PRO A 365 -20.49 3.08 -23.67
N VAL A 366 -19.90 2.68 -22.55
CA VAL A 366 -18.93 1.58 -22.49
C VAL A 366 -19.48 0.47 -21.60
N PHE A 367 -19.52 -0.72 -22.13
CA PHE A 367 -19.96 -1.91 -21.40
C PHE A 367 -18.80 -2.89 -21.25
N ASN A 368 -18.69 -3.47 -20.06
CA ASN A 368 -17.73 -4.50 -19.73
C ASN A 368 -18.47 -5.72 -19.20
N VAL A 369 -18.17 -6.88 -19.74
CA VAL A 369 -18.65 -8.17 -19.20
C VAL A 369 -17.44 -9.08 -19.05
N GLY A 370 -17.34 -9.77 -17.94
CA GLY A 370 -16.18 -10.62 -17.72
C GLY A 370 -16.44 -11.81 -16.80
N TYR A 371 -15.55 -12.77 -16.96
CA TYR A 371 -15.39 -13.93 -16.10
C TYR A 371 -14.03 -13.90 -15.42
N GLN A 372 -14.00 -14.25 -14.14
CA GLN A 372 -12.77 -14.32 -13.36
C GLN A 372 -12.77 -15.60 -12.52
N THR A 373 -11.64 -16.28 -12.44
CA THR A 373 -11.40 -17.37 -11.50
C THR A 373 -10.25 -16.99 -10.57
N LEU A 374 -10.43 -17.23 -9.28
CA LEU A 374 -9.41 -17.04 -8.23
C LEU A 374 -9.28 -18.33 -7.46
N GLU A 375 -8.08 -18.87 -7.41
CA GLU A 375 -7.72 -20.01 -6.57
C GLU A 375 -6.69 -19.58 -5.54
N GLU A 376 -6.94 -19.91 -4.29
CA GLU A 376 -6.13 -19.54 -3.14
C GLU A 376 -5.76 -20.78 -2.35
N GLY A 377 -4.49 -20.89 -1.96
CA GLY A 377 -4.00 -21.99 -1.15
C GLY A 377 -3.11 -21.49 0.00
N LEU A 378 -3.53 -21.70 1.24
CA LEU A 378 -2.79 -21.33 2.44
C LEU A 378 -2.27 -22.56 3.16
N ARG A 379 -0.99 -22.50 3.55
CA ARG A 379 -0.36 -23.43 4.51
C ARG A 379 0.28 -22.62 5.62
N SER A 380 0.01 -22.98 6.87
CA SER A 380 0.67 -22.35 8.02
C SER A 380 0.80 -23.33 9.18
N ALA A 381 1.92 -23.26 9.90
CA ALA A 381 2.15 -24.02 11.12
C ALA A 381 1.20 -23.63 12.27
N ARG A 382 0.53 -22.46 12.16
CA ARG A 382 -0.44 -21.96 13.15
C ARG A 382 -1.86 -22.46 12.91
N LEU A 383 -2.11 -23.26 11.86
CA LEU A 383 -3.41 -23.85 11.59
C LEU A 383 -3.49 -25.24 12.22
N GLY A 384 -4.59 -25.53 12.87
CA GLY A 384 -4.77 -26.67 13.79
C GLY A 384 -4.51 -28.08 13.27
N SER A 385 -4.15 -28.26 12.00
CA SER A 385 -3.89 -29.58 11.38
C SER A 385 -2.43 -29.80 10.98
N GLY A 386 -1.48 -29.08 11.59
CA GLY A 386 -0.05 -29.44 11.46
C GLY A 386 0.52 -29.39 10.04
N GLY A 387 0.21 -28.37 9.25
CA GLY A 387 0.82 -28.17 7.93
C GLY A 387 -0.03 -28.58 6.72
N ARG A 388 -1.32 -28.88 6.92
CA ARG A 388 -2.28 -29.06 5.82
C ARG A 388 -2.46 -27.77 5.02
N ARG A 389 -2.62 -27.89 3.72
CA ARG A 389 -2.99 -26.77 2.84
C ARG A 389 -4.51 -26.64 2.81
N TYR A 390 -5.00 -25.40 3.02
CA TYR A 390 -6.40 -25.03 2.87
C TYR A 390 -6.55 -24.32 1.54
N ASN A 391 -7.45 -24.81 0.69
CA ASN A 391 -7.70 -24.24 -0.61
C ASN A 391 -9.10 -23.64 -0.64
N ALA A 392 -9.24 -22.53 -1.35
CA ALA A 392 -10.51 -21.91 -1.69
C ALA A 392 -10.50 -21.53 -3.17
N SER A 393 -11.66 -21.63 -3.82
CA SER A 393 -11.83 -21.14 -5.19
C SER A 393 -13.06 -20.24 -5.27
N THR A 394 -12.95 -19.20 -6.09
CA THR A 394 -14.04 -18.27 -6.38
C THR A 394 -14.14 -18.09 -7.89
N ASN A 395 -15.28 -18.46 -8.46
CA ASN A 395 -15.62 -18.19 -9.86
C ASN A 395 -16.58 -17.01 -9.91
N THR A 396 -16.39 -16.12 -10.84
CA THR A 396 -17.08 -14.84 -10.85
C THR A 396 -17.58 -14.49 -12.23
N LEU A 397 -18.81 -13.97 -12.30
CA LEU A 397 -19.34 -13.23 -13.43
C LEU A 397 -19.57 -11.78 -13.01
N TYR A 398 -19.18 -10.83 -13.84
CA TYR A 398 -19.45 -9.41 -13.61
C TYR A 398 -19.82 -8.69 -14.87
N ALA A 399 -20.59 -7.62 -14.70
CA ALA A 399 -20.94 -6.71 -15.78
C ALA A 399 -20.99 -5.28 -15.27
N GLN A 400 -20.62 -4.33 -16.12
CA GLN A 400 -20.69 -2.90 -15.84
C GLN A 400 -21.00 -2.12 -17.10
N GLY A 401 -21.75 -1.01 -16.93
CA GLY A 401 -21.99 0.00 -17.95
C GLY A 401 -21.62 1.39 -17.45
N ASP A 402 -20.91 2.15 -18.28
CA ASP A 402 -20.64 3.56 -18.10
C ASP A 402 -21.42 4.34 -19.16
N ILE A 403 -22.38 5.17 -18.74
CA ILE A 403 -23.40 5.77 -19.61
C ILE A 403 -23.47 7.27 -19.33
N ASP A 404 -23.40 8.09 -20.37
CA ASP A 404 -23.74 9.51 -20.29
C ASP A 404 -25.25 9.65 -20.40
N LEU A 405 -25.94 9.98 -19.29
CA LEU A 405 -27.37 10.19 -19.27
C LEU A 405 -27.74 11.50 -19.99
N ILE A 406 -26.94 12.53 -19.73
CA ILE A 406 -26.92 13.83 -20.42
C ILE A 406 -25.44 14.31 -20.43
N PRO A 407 -25.06 15.32 -21.23
CA PRO A 407 -23.66 15.78 -21.30
C PRO A 407 -23.01 16.16 -19.96
N SER A 408 -23.82 16.59 -19.00
CA SER A 408 -23.35 16.96 -17.65
C SER A 408 -23.45 15.83 -16.61
N VAL A 409 -24.09 14.70 -16.93
CA VAL A 409 -24.35 13.61 -15.97
C VAL A 409 -23.92 12.27 -16.54
N ARG A 410 -22.91 11.68 -15.93
CA ARG A 410 -22.44 10.32 -16.23
C ARG A 410 -22.77 9.36 -15.10
N MET A 411 -23.21 8.19 -15.43
CA MET A 411 -23.52 7.10 -14.50
C MET A 411 -22.69 5.87 -14.81
N THR A 412 -22.17 5.24 -13.76
CA THR A 412 -21.63 3.88 -13.79
C THR A 412 -22.57 2.98 -13.01
N VAL A 413 -23.04 1.91 -13.60
CA VAL A 413 -23.82 0.87 -12.93
C VAL A 413 -23.21 -0.50 -13.23
N GLY A 414 -23.17 -1.37 -12.24
CA GLY A 414 -22.62 -2.70 -12.44
C GLY A 414 -22.90 -3.62 -11.27
N GLY A 415 -22.53 -4.85 -11.44
CA GLY A 415 -22.68 -5.88 -10.43
C GLY A 415 -21.79 -7.08 -10.71
N ARG A 416 -21.61 -7.87 -9.68
CA ARG A 416 -20.77 -9.06 -9.66
C ARG A 416 -21.50 -10.17 -8.92
N VAL A 417 -21.36 -11.40 -9.39
CA VAL A 417 -21.81 -12.62 -8.72
C VAL A 417 -20.59 -13.50 -8.50
N ASP A 418 -20.24 -13.72 -7.25
CA ASP A 418 -19.14 -14.59 -6.84
C ASP A 418 -19.70 -15.95 -6.38
N PHE A 419 -19.19 -17.03 -6.95
CA PHE A 419 -19.47 -18.41 -6.55
C PHE A 419 -18.26 -18.94 -5.77
N HIS A 420 -18.32 -18.79 -4.45
CA HIS A 420 -17.25 -19.22 -3.56
C HIS A 420 -17.42 -20.68 -3.16
N SER A 421 -16.35 -21.48 -3.20
CA SER A 421 -16.38 -22.93 -2.96
C SER A 421 -16.97 -23.37 -1.62
N ARG A 422 -16.91 -22.52 -0.57
CA ARG A 422 -17.47 -22.81 0.76
C ARG A 422 -18.76 -22.07 1.05
N TYR A 423 -18.91 -20.83 0.55
CA TYR A 423 -19.98 -19.92 0.96
C TYR A 423 -21.06 -19.71 -0.10
N GLY A 424 -20.94 -20.36 -1.26
CA GLY A 424 -21.94 -20.29 -2.33
C GLY A 424 -21.94 -18.94 -3.06
N ALA A 425 -23.09 -18.51 -3.53
CA ALA A 425 -23.25 -17.33 -4.38
C ALA A 425 -23.46 -16.04 -3.57
N HIS A 426 -22.72 -15.00 -3.95
CA HIS A 426 -22.82 -13.65 -3.37
C HIS A 426 -22.93 -12.61 -4.47
N VAL A 427 -23.95 -11.75 -4.39
CA VAL A 427 -24.20 -10.66 -5.33
C VAL A 427 -23.75 -9.34 -4.70
N THR A 428 -22.99 -8.55 -5.46
CA THR A 428 -22.50 -7.24 -5.03
C THR A 428 -22.80 -6.18 -6.10
N PRO A 429 -23.93 -5.44 -5.99
CA PRO A 429 -24.28 -4.35 -6.90
C PRO A 429 -23.49 -3.08 -6.57
N ARG A 430 -23.35 -2.20 -7.57
CA ARG A 430 -22.83 -0.84 -7.40
C ARG A 430 -23.47 0.13 -8.38
N ALA A 431 -23.55 1.38 -7.97
CA ALA A 431 -23.93 2.50 -8.82
C ALA A 431 -23.13 3.76 -8.42
N ALA A 432 -22.71 4.54 -9.40
CA ALA A 432 -22.04 5.81 -9.16
C ALA A 432 -22.51 6.85 -10.18
N LEU A 433 -22.65 8.09 -9.71
CA LEU A 433 -23.10 9.22 -10.48
C LEU A 433 -22.04 10.33 -10.42
N LEU A 434 -21.70 10.91 -11.55
CA LEU A 434 -20.91 12.12 -11.70
C LEU A 434 -21.76 13.19 -12.32
N TRP A 435 -21.91 14.31 -11.63
CA TRP A 435 -22.60 15.48 -12.11
C TRP A 435 -21.64 16.66 -12.26
N LYS A 436 -21.49 17.19 -13.48
CA LYS A 436 -20.58 18.28 -13.84
C LYS A 436 -21.36 19.60 -13.94
N LEU A 437 -21.03 20.56 -13.09
CA LEU A 437 -21.67 21.88 -12.98
C LEU A 437 -20.58 22.98 -13.11
N GLY A 438 -20.03 23.14 -14.31
CA GLY A 438 -18.95 24.10 -14.54
C GLY A 438 -17.70 23.79 -13.72
N MET A 439 -17.38 24.65 -12.75
CA MET A 439 -16.21 24.46 -11.86
C MET A 439 -16.44 23.41 -10.77
N VAL A 440 -17.67 23.01 -10.52
CA VAL A 440 -18.03 22.03 -9.49
C VAL A 440 -18.36 20.71 -10.14
N GLN A 441 -17.83 19.63 -9.56
CA GLN A 441 -18.22 18.27 -9.88
C GLN A 441 -18.73 17.58 -8.61
N MET A 442 -19.80 16.85 -8.73
CA MET A 442 -20.37 16.10 -7.60
C MET A 442 -20.38 14.62 -7.95
N ARG A 443 -19.84 13.80 -7.05
CA ARG A 443 -19.89 12.35 -7.16
C ARG A 443 -20.72 11.77 -6.03
N LEU A 444 -21.62 10.85 -6.39
CA LEU A 444 -22.40 10.05 -5.44
C LEU A 444 -22.21 8.59 -5.81
N SER A 445 -21.84 7.75 -4.87
CA SER A 445 -21.72 6.32 -5.12
C SER A 445 -22.36 5.49 -4.02
N TYR A 446 -23.00 4.39 -4.44
CA TYR A 446 -23.47 3.31 -3.59
C TYR A 446 -22.82 2.02 -4.04
N ALA A 447 -22.33 1.23 -3.11
CA ALA A 447 -21.80 -0.09 -3.42
C ALA A 447 -21.99 -1.04 -2.24
N GLU A 448 -22.26 -2.30 -2.58
CA GLU A 448 -22.23 -3.40 -1.63
C GLU A 448 -20.92 -4.17 -1.76
N GLY A 449 -20.51 -4.77 -0.67
CA GLY A 449 -19.32 -5.59 -0.59
C GLY A 449 -19.56 -6.83 0.25
N PHE A 450 -18.73 -7.85 0.02
CA PHE A 450 -18.70 -8.99 0.90
C PHE A 450 -17.25 -9.43 1.16
N ARG A 451 -17.02 -10.07 2.30
CA ARG A 451 -15.74 -10.69 2.65
C ARG A 451 -15.97 -12.09 3.21
N SER A 452 -15.39 -13.08 2.56
CA SER A 452 -15.36 -14.44 3.11
C SER A 452 -14.36 -14.53 4.27
N PRO A 453 -14.67 -15.31 5.32
CA PRO A 453 -13.70 -15.62 6.36
C PRO A 453 -12.44 -16.21 5.75
N SER A 454 -11.29 -15.70 6.18
CA SER A 454 -9.98 -16.22 5.77
C SER A 454 -9.70 -17.60 6.41
N PRO A 455 -8.84 -18.44 5.81
CA PRO A 455 -8.44 -19.70 6.42
C PRO A 455 -7.86 -19.54 7.83
N LYS A 456 -7.23 -18.41 8.12
CA LYS A 456 -6.76 -18.05 9.45
C LYS A 456 -7.91 -17.92 10.45
N GLU A 457 -8.94 -17.16 10.09
CA GLU A 457 -10.11 -16.95 10.94
C GLU A 457 -10.88 -18.26 11.18
N LEU A 458 -10.84 -19.18 10.21
CA LEU A 458 -11.52 -20.46 10.31
C LEU A 458 -10.76 -21.51 11.14
N TYR A 459 -9.44 -21.60 10.95
CA TYR A 459 -8.66 -22.77 11.35
C TYR A 459 -7.49 -22.48 12.28
N MET A 460 -7.27 -21.23 12.71
CA MET A 460 -6.15 -20.90 13.59
C MET A 460 -6.24 -21.69 14.90
N PHE A 461 -5.11 -22.24 15.30
CA PHE A 461 -4.89 -22.82 16.62
C PHE A 461 -3.45 -22.51 17.03
N TRP A 462 -3.29 -21.45 17.81
CA TRP A 462 -1.97 -20.97 18.14
C TRP A 462 -1.90 -20.49 19.58
N ASP A 463 -0.97 -21.07 20.34
CA ASP A 463 -0.64 -20.61 21.68
C ASP A 463 0.22 -19.33 21.59
N HIS A 464 -0.30 -18.23 22.10
CA HIS A 464 0.40 -16.96 22.16
C HIS A 464 1.31 -16.92 23.41
N VAL A 465 2.40 -17.73 23.36
CA VAL A 465 3.47 -17.73 24.39
C VAL A 465 2.93 -18.00 25.82
N GLY A 466 1.94 -18.88 25.96
CA GLY A 466 1.34 -19.23 27.25
C GLY A 466 0.43 -18.16 27.85
N MET A 467 0.20 -17.03 27.16
CA MET A 467 -0.72 -15.99 27.64
C MET A 467 -2.18 -16.35 27.36
N PHE A 468 -2.48 -16.75 26.15
CA PHE A 468 -3.78 -17.21 25.66
C PHE A 468 -3.63 -17.98 24.36
N THR A 469 -4.62 -18.80 24.04
CA THR A 469 -4.68 -19.53 22.76
C THR A 469 -5.61 -18.79 21.79
N ILE A 470 -5.14 -18.49 20.58
CA ILE A 470 -5.98 -17.97 19.51
C ILE A 470 -6.63 -19.16 18.80
N LYS A 471 -7.96 -19.17 18.73
CA LYS A 471 -8.75 -20.23 18.07
C LYS A 471 -9.57 -19.66 16.94
N GLY A 472 -9.48 -20.31 15.77
CA GLY A 472 -10.38 -20.11 14.65
C GLY A 472 -11.79 -20.62 14.97
N ASN A 473 -12.71 -20.35 14.04
CA ASN A 473 -14.09 -20.80 14.12
C ASN A 473 -14.62 -21.15 12.72
N GLU A 474 -14.92 -22.41 12.52
CA GLU A 474 -15.39 -22.92 11.23
C GLU A 474 -16.82 -22.51 10.89
N ASP A 475 -17.61 -22.07 11.89
CA ASP A 475 -19.00 -21.63 11.74
C ASP A 475 -19.13 -20.15 11.33
N LEU A 476 -18.01 -19.47 11.08
CA LEU A 476 -18.02 -18.07 10.64
C LEU A 476 -18.78 -17.89 9.33
N LYS A 477 -19.63 -16.86 9.32
CA LYS A 477 -20.37 -16.40 8.15
C LYS A 477 -19.62 -15.27 7.45
N PRO A 478 -19.79 -15.11 6.12
CA PRO A 478 -19.24 -13.95 5.40
C PRO A 478 -19.81 -12.63 5.93
N GLU A 479 -18.96 -11.62 5.91
CA GLU A 479 -19.36 -10.24 6.19
C GLU A 479 -19.97 -9.59 4.96
N ARG A 480 -20.88 -8.65 5.18
CA ARG A 480 -21.49 -7.83 4.12
C ARG A 480 -21.38 -6.37 4.48
N SER A 481 -21.09 -5.53 3.50
CA SER A 481 -21.07 -4.08 3.69
C SER A 481 -22.00 -3.38 2.72
N ARG A 482 -22.55 -2.26 3.16
CA ARG A 482 -23.34 -1.31 2.36
C ARG A 482 -22.77 0.07 2.59
N MET A 483 -22.23 0.67 1.55
CA MET A 483 -21.53 1.95 1.66
C MET A 483 -22.09 2.97 0.69
N ILE A 484 -22.31 4.17 1.20
CA ILE A 484 -22.63 5.36 0.42
C ILE A 484 -21.52 6.39 0.59
N ILE A 485 -21.13 7.05 -0.50
CA ILE A 485 -20.13 8.11 -0.50
C ILE A 485 -20.63 9.26 -1.34
N PHE A 486 -20.50 10.48 -0.80
CA PHE A 486 -20.74 11.73 -1.52
C PHE A 486 -19.48 12.58 -1.53
N ALA A 487 -19.08 13.07 -2.71
CA ALA A 487 -17.86 13.86 -2.87
C ALA A 487 -18.05 15.03 -3.86
N PRO A 488 -18.30 16.23 -3.38
CA PRO A 488 -18.21 17.46 -4.17
C PRO A 488 -16.73 17.86 -4.35
N GLU A 489 -16.41 18.31 -5.56
CA GLU A 489 -15.09 18.78 -5.96
C GLU A 489 -15.21 20.14 -6.64
N LEU A 490 -14.44 21.13 -6.18
CA LEU A 490 -14.31 22.45 -6.76
C LEU A 490 -12.96 22.57 -7.48
N ASN A 491 -13.01 22.92 -8.76
CA ASN A 491 -11.85 23.23 -9.60
C ASN A 491 -11.88 24.71 -9.98
N TRP A 492 -11.15 25.54 -9.24
CA TRP A 492 -11.12 26.99 -9.45
C TRP A 492 -9.70 27.46 -9.78
N GLY A 493 -9.44 27.59 -11.09
CA GLY A 493 -8.13 28.01 -11.58
C GLY A 493 -7.00 27.10 -11.09
N SER A 494 -6.17 27.62 -10.18
CA SER A 494 -5.03 26.88 -9.59
C SER A 494 -5.38 26.15 -8.30
N LEU A 495 -6.62 26.23 -7.83
CA LEU A 495 -7.11 25.63 -6.60
C LEU A 495 -8.05 24.46 -6.92
N ASN A 496 -7.75 23.29 -6.37
CA ASN A 496 -8.64 22.14 -6.35
C ASN A 496 -8.99 21.81 -4.90
N VAL A 497 -10.27 21.70 -4.59
CA VAL A 497 -10.77 21.29 -3.27
C VAL A 497 -11.74 20.14 -3.46
N THR A 498 -11.46 19.01 -2.84
CA THR A 498 -12.37 17.87 -2.80
C THR A 498 -12.80 17.61 -1.37
N LEU A 499 -14.09 17.63 -1.12
CA LEU A 499 -14.69 17.18 0.12
C LEU A 499 -15.26 15.78 -0.11
N GLN A 500 -15.31 14.96 0.94
CA GLN A 500 -15.91 13.65 0.89
C GLN A 500 -16.54 13.29 2.22
N GLY A 501 -17.74 12.73 2.17
CA GLY A 501 -18.39 12.08 3.30
C GLY A 501 -18.75 10.65 2.95
N TYR A 502 -18.64 9.75 3.91
CA TYR A 502 -19.03 8.34 3.74
C TYR A 502 -19.77 7.79 4.95
N TYR A 503 -20.64 6.83 4.67
CA TYR A 503 -21.30 6.01 5.67
C TYR A 503 -21.28 4.55 5.21
N ASN A 504 -20.77 3.67 6.07
CA ASN A 504 -20.62 2.24 5.79
C ASN A 504 -21.23 1.40 6.93
N VAL A 505 -22.06 0.44 6.58
CA VAL A 505 -22.66 -0.51 7.52
C VAL A 505 -22.12 -1.89 7.20
N VAL A 506 -21.44 -2.52 8.16
CA VAL A 506 -20.90 -3.88 8.04
C VAL A 506 -21.68 -4.82 8.94
N SER A 507 -22.35 -5.79 8.33
CA SER A 507 -23.12 -6.83 9.02
C SER A 507 -22.28 -8.10 9.18
N SER A 508 -22.46 -8.82 10.27
CA SER A 508 -21.73 -10.07 10.60
C SER A 508 -20.21 -9.86 10.64
N ARG A 509 -19.74 -8.70 11.10
CA ARG A 509 -18.31 -8.38 11.19
C ARG A 509 -17.57 -9.46 11.98
N ILE A 510 -16.46 -9.96 11.43
CA ILE A 510 -15.62 -10.94 12.12
C ILE A 510 -14.71 -10.19 13.09
N THR A 511 -14.80 -10.52 14.36
CA THR A 511 -14.05 -9.93 15.46
C THR A 511 -13.47 -11.03 16.34
N GLN A 512 -12.74 -10.64 17.37
CA GLN A 512 -12.16 -11.56 18.34
C GLN A 512 -12.79 -11.32 19.71
N ARG A 513 -13.13 -12.41 20.41
CA ARG A 513 -13.69 -12.36 21.76
C ARG A 513 -12.86 -13.21 22.70
N TYR A 514 -12.56 -12.67 23.88
CA TYR A 514 -11.97 -13.45 24.95
C TYR A 514 -13.01 -14.36 25.61
N GLU A 515 -12.63 -15.63 25.76
CA GLU A 515 -13.41 -16.69 26.42
C GLU A 515 -12.57 -17.31 27.55
N ASP A 516 -13.18 -18.15 28.39
CA ASP A 516 -12.52 -18.91 29.47
C ASP A 516 -11.65 -18.04 30.38
N GLY A 517 -12.19 -16.89 30.80
CA GLY A 517 -11.47 -15.95 31.68
C GLY A 517 -10.21 -15.35 31.05
N GLY A 518 -10.20 -15.16 29.72
CA GLY A 518 -9.09 -14.58 28.98
C GLY A 518 -8.04 -15.58 28.50
N LYS A 519 -8.28 -16.89 28.64
CA LYS A 519 -7.34 -17.93 28.20
C LYS A 519 -7.48 -18.26 26.71
N VAL A 520 -8.64 -17.99 26.13
CA VAL A 520 -8.93 -18.24 24.69
C VAL A 520 -9.35 -16.94 24.03
N LEU A 521 -8.79 -16.63 22.88
CA LEU A 521 -9.21 -15.57 21.98
C LEU A 521 -9.81 -16.22 20.72
N ARG A 522 -11.12 -16.20 20.59
CA ARG A 522 -11.87 -16.88 19.51
C ARG A 522 -12.35 -15.88 18.46
N TYR A 523 -12.29 -16.26 17.19
CA TYR A 523 -12.97 -15.53 16.12
C TYR A 523 -14.47 -15.78 16.14
N VAL A 524 -15.26 -14.70 16.09
CA VAL A 524 -16.73 -14.74 16.11
C VAL A 524 -17.30 -13.69 15.17
N ASN A 525 -18.50 -13.93 14.61
CA ASN A 525 -19.25 -12.86 13.96
C ASN A 525 -19.91 -11.99 15.03
N SER A 526 -19.83 -10.66 14.87
CA SER A 526 -20.59 -9.71 15.69
C SER A 526 -22.09 -9.91 15.46
N SER A 527 -22.87 -9.88 16.54
CA SER A 527 -24.34 -9.89 16.48
C SER A 527 -24.90 -8.59 15.94
N ASP A 528 -24.21 -7.50 16.16
CA ASP A 528 -24.64 -6.15 15.82
C ASP A 528 -23.97 -5.66 14.54
N GLU A 529 -24.67 -4.79 13.82
CA GLU A 529 -24.09 -4.09 12.66
C GLU A 529 -23.05 -3.07 13.14
N THR A 530 -21.84 -3.15 12.57
CA THR A 530 -20.82 -2.14 12.79
C THR A 530 -21.08 -0.96 11.83
N LYS A 531 -21.21 0.23 12.38
CA LYS A 531 -21.43 1.47 11.64
C LYS A 531 -20.15 2.29 11.63
N LEU A 532 -19.68 2.64 10.45
CA LEU A 532 -18.49 3.45 10.22
C LEU A 532 -18.91 4.69 9.46
N ALA A 533 -18.49 5.86 9.92
CA ALA A 533 -18.77 7.11 9.24
C ALA A 533 -17.50 7.99 9.22
N GLY A 534 -17.45 8.90 8.28
CA GLY A 534 -16.33 9.82 8.27
C GLY A 534 -16.37 10.78 7.09
N GLY A 535 -15.35 11.58 7.03
CA GLY A 535 -15.18 12.54 5.95
C GLY A 535 -13.74 12.94 5.76
N SER A 536 -13.44 13.45 4.59
CA SER A 536 -12.14 14.03 4.28
C SER A 536 -12.28 15.34 3.50
N ALA A 537 -11.28 16.20 3.65
CA ALA A 537 -11.09 17.40 2.87
C ALA A 537 -9.69 17.39 2.28
N MET A 538 -9.59 17.47 0.96
CA MET A 538 -8.33 17.49 0.22
C MET A 538 -8.22 18.82 -0.50
N LEU A 539 -7.12 19.52 -0.31
CA LEU A 539 -6.80 20.78 -0.95
C LEU A 539 -5.49 20.64 -1.71
N ARG A 540 -5.49 21.03 -2.98
CA ARG A 540 -4.29 21.19 -3.83
C ARG A 540 -4.31 22.60 -4.38
N TRP A 541 -3.26 23.35 -4.12
CA TRP A 541 -3.19 24.76 -4.51
C TRP A 541 -1.83 25.09 -5.11
N ARG A 542 -1.83 25.62 -6.32
CA ARG A 542 -0.67 26.25 -6.95
C ARG A 542 -0.75 27.74 -6.65
N ILE A 543 -0.09 28.16 -5.56
CA ILE A 543 -0.16 29.51 -4.99
C ILE A 543 0.39 30.54 -5.99
N VAL A 544 1.62 30.30 -6.44
CA VAL A 544 2.31 31.03 -7.50
C VAL A 544 3.13 30.07 -8.34
N LYS A 545 3.75 30.57 -9.41
CA LYS A 545 4.66 29.79 -10.23
C LYS A 545 5.77 29.15 -9.36
N GLY A 546 5.89 27.83 -9.40
CA GLY A 546 6.85 27.08 -8.61
C GLY A 546 6.40 26.71 -7.20
N LEU A 547 5.44 27.41 -6.58
CA LEU A 547 5.01 27.15 -5.20
C LEU A 547 3.65 26.43 -5.17
N ARG A 548 3.65 25.23 -4.59
CA ARG A 548 2.48 24.38 -4.42
C ARG A 548 2.27 24.01 -2.97
N ALA A 549 1.03 23.97 -2.56
CA ALA A 549 0.60 23.45 -1.26
C ALA A 549 -0.40 22.33 -1.45
N SER A 550 -0.34 21.35 -0.58
CA SER A 550 -1.36 20.31 -0.43
C SER A 550 -1.70 20.13 1.05
N LEU A 551 -2.98 19.91 1.33
CA LEU A 551 -3.45 19.64 2.67
C LEU A 551 -4.57 18.62 2.59
N ASN A 552 -4.46 17.53 3.33
CA ASN A 552 -5.48 16.50 3.40
C ASN A 552 -5.83 16.24 4.86
N TYR A 553 -7.08 16.42 5.19
CA TYR A 553 -7.63 16.13 6.50
C TYR A 553 -8.61 14.98 6.39
N SER A 554 -8.61 14.06 7.36
CA SER A 554 -9.66 13.03 7.47
C SER A 554 -10.14 12.89 8.90
N TYR A 555 -11.43 12.66 9.01
CA TYR A 555 -12.10 12.26 10.24
C TYR A 555 -12.74 10.89 10.05
N THR A 556 -12.53 9.99 11.00
CA THR A 556 -13.14 8.65 11.01
C THR A 556 -13.83 8.44 12.35
N TRP A 557 -15.12 8.19 12.29
CA TRP A 557 -15.90 7.71 13.43
C TRP A 557 -16.01 6.19 13.32
N ASP A 558 -15.38 5.52 14.27
CA ASP A 558 -15.36 4.06 14.43
C ASP A 558 -15.57 3.77 15.90
N TYR A 559 -16.74 3.24 16.23
CA TYR A 559 -17.11 2.92 17.60
C TYR A 559 -17.49 1.45 17.70
N GLU A 560 -16.67 0.70 18.44
CA GLU A 560 -16.92 -0.69 18.79
C GLU A 560 -17.24 -0.73 20.29
N GLU A 561 -18.49 -1.03 20.63
CA GLU A 561 -18.94 -1.00 22.00
C GLU A 561 -18.37 -2.16 22.80
N GLY A 562 -17.75 -1.85 23.93
CA GLY A 562 -17.34 -2.78 24.97
C GLY A 562 -17.73 -2.29 26.34
N ARG A 563 -17.47 -3.11 27.37
CA ARG A 563 -17.63 -2.72 28.77
C ARG A 563 -16.31 -2.85 29.52
N ASP A 564 -15.98 -1.84 30.29
CA ASP A 564 -14.81 -1.88 31.17
C ASP A 564 -15.06 -2.77 32.40
N VAL A 565 -14.03 -3.00 33.22
CA VAL A 565 -14.09 -3.79 34.44
C VAL A 565 -15.14 -3.29 35.48
N ASN A 566 -15.61 -2.05 35.32
CA ASN A 566 -16.63 -1.44 36.16
C ASN A 566 -18.02 -1.44 35.46
N GLY A 567 -18.19 -2.12 34.34
CA GLY A 567 -19.43 -2.20 33.56
C GLY A 567 -19.74 -0.94 32.76
N ARG A 568 -18.85 0.06 32.66
CA ARG A 568 -19.05 1.29 31.89
C ARG A 568 -18.74 1.06 30.43
N ARG A 569 -19.46 1.75 29.55
CA ARG A 569 -19.21 1.69 28.09
C ARG A 569 -17.82 2.23 27.76
N VAL A 570 -17.10 1.48 26.93
CA VAL A 570 -15.77 1.86 26.43
C VAL A 570 -15.69 1.53 24.95
N ASN A 571 -15.03 2.40 24.16
CA ASN A 571 -14.74 2.10 22.75
C ASN A 571 -13.57 1.11 22.67
N LEU A 572 -13.74 0.01 21.95
CA LEU A 572 -12.70 -1.00 21.73
C LEU A 572 -11.92 -0.74 20.43
N SER A 573 -12.39 0.17 19.57
CA SER A 573 -11.67 0.51 18.33
C SER A 573 -10.33 1.17 18.63
N SER A 574 -9.32 0.79 17.87
CA SER A 574 -7.97 1.39 17.89
C SER A 574 -7.78 2.48 16.84
N THR A 575 -8.83 2.93 16.19
CA THR A 575 -8.80 3.96 15.15
C THR A 575 -8.54 5.35 15.75
N ARG A 576 -7.55 6.06 15.19
CA ARG A 576 -7.30 7.47 15.50
C ARG A 576 -8.28 8.33 14.72
N PRO A 577 -9.15 9.12 15.37
CA PRO A 577 -10.26 9.77 14.68
C PRO A 577 -9.82 10.88 13.71
N HIS A 578 -8.75 11.62 13.99
CA HIS A 578 -8.30 12.71 13.13
C HIS A 578 -6.91 12.42 12.56
N SER A 579 -6.76 12.61 11.26
CA SER A 579 -5.49 12.52 10.55
C SER A 579 -5.34 13.75 9.64
N LEU A 580 -4.15 14.32 9.61
CA LEU A 580 -3.77 15.43 8.75
C LEU A 580 -2.48 15.08 8.03
N THR A 581 -2.47 15.21 6.70
CA THR A 581 -1.23 15.16 5.91
C THR A 581 -1.13 16.42 5.07
N GLY A 582 0.06 16.90 4.81
CA GLY A 582 0.23 18.09 4.00
C GLY A 582 1.64 18.27 3.50
N GLY A 583 1.78 19.07 2.46
CA GLY A 583 3.07 19.39 1.86
C GLY A 583 3.12 20.80 1.28
N LEU A 584 4.28 21.40 1.39
CA LEU A 584 4.64 22.65 0.72
C LEU A 584 5.87 22.36 -0.14
N SER A 585 5.82 22.71 -1.42
CA SER A 585 6.89 22.45 -2.38
C SER A 585 7.15 23.72 -3.16
N TYR A 586 8.40 24.16 -3.19
CA TYR A 586 8.86 25.26 -4.03
C TYR A 586 9.91 24.76 -5.01
N ARG A 587 9.71 25.01 -6.31
CA ARG A 587 10.63 24.65 -7.39
C ARG A 587 11.03 25.89 -8.16
N TYR A 588 12.30 26.06 -8.36
CA TYR A 588 12.90 27.10 -9.17
C TYR A 588 13.86 26.50 -10.21
N ALA A 589 13.68 26.88 -11.48
CA ALA A 589 14.54 26.43 -12.57
C ALA A 589 15.34 27.60 -13.14
N TYR A 590 16.63 27.38 -13.40
CA TYR A 590 17.56 28.38 -13.95
C TYR A 590 18.58 27.71 -14.87
N GLY A 591 18.53 28.03 -16.13
CA GLY A 591 19.39 27.42 -17.16
C GLY A 591 19.18 25.89 -17.21
N GLN A 592 20.27 25.14 -17.00
CA GLN A 592 20.27 23.68 -16.97
C GLN A 592 20.02 23.10 -15.56
N TRP A 593 19.82 23.94 -14.57
CA TRP A 593 19.65 23.57 -13.18
C TRP A 593 18.21 23.80 -12.71
N SER A 594 17.77 22.97 -11.78
CA SER A 594 16.57 23.26 -11.02
C SER A 594 16.76 22.87 -9.56
N SER A 595 16.25 23.71 -8.67
CA SER A 595 16.25 23.46 -7.22
C SER A 595 14.83 23.27 -6.74
N SER A 596 14.60 22.33 -5.82
CA SER A 596 13.35 22.25 -5.08
C SER A 596 13.59 22.19 -3.58
N VAL A 597 12.64 22.76 -2.84
CA VAL A 597 12.55 22.65 -1.39
C VAL A 597 11.18 22.06 -1.08
N ASP A 598 11.17 20.94 -0.39
CA ASP A 598 9.98 20.21 -0.07
C ASP A 598 9.83 20.05 1.45
N LEU A 599 8.67 20.37 1.99
CA LEU A 599 8.28 20.13 3.37
C LEU A 599 6.99 19.30 3.36
N VAL A 600 7.04 18.11 3.97
CA VAL A 600 5.89 17.20 4.02
C VAL A 600 5.70 16.75 5.46
N GLY A 601 4.45 16.66 5.90
CA GLY A 601 4.18 16.25 7.27
C GLY A 601 2.88 15.48 7.40
N ARG A 602 2.81 14.69 8.47
CA ARG A 602 1.58 14.03 8.91
C ARG A 602 1.38 14.22 10.40
N TYR A 603 0.11 14.28 10.79
CA TYR A 603 -0.33 14.32 12.18
C TYR A 603 -1.45 13.30 12.39
N SER A 604 -1.42 12.58 13.50
CA SER A 604 -2.46 11.66 13.93
C SER A 604 -2.89 12.00 15.36
N SER A 605 -4.18 12.16 15.57
CA SER A 605 -4.73 12.56 16.88
C SER A 605 -4.55 11.47 17.94
N GLY A 606 -4.59 11.86 19.20
CA GLY A 606 -4.78 10.94 20.30
C GLY A 606 -6.21 10.38 20.32
N PHE A 607 -6.40 9.28 21.05
CA PHE A 607 -7.70 8.65 21.25
C PHE A 607 -7.73 7.87 22.56
N ARG A 608 -8.91 7.44 22.98
CA ARG A 608 -9.13 6.61 24.16
C ARG A 608 -9.79 5.30 23.74
N ALA A 609 -9.20 4.17 24.13
CA ALA A 609 -9.76 2.86 23.85
C ALA A 609 -9.69 1.93 25.05
N GLY A 610 -10.54 0.92 25.09
CA GLY A 610 -10.48 -0.18 26.04
C GLY A 610 -9.39 -1.18 25.67
N VAL A 611 -8.47 -1.41 26.58
CA VAL A 611 -7.43 -2.44 26.46
C VAL A 611 -7.73 -3.56 27.43
N PHE A 612 -7.67 -4.80 26.96
CA PHE A 612 -7.90 -5.94 27.84
C PHE A 612 -6.74 -6.09 28.84
N ASP A 613 -7.08 -6.08 30.13
CA ASP A 613 -6.14 -6.28 31.22
C ASP A 613 -6.22 -7.73 31.71
N ASN A 614 -5.15 -8.48 31.52
CA ASN A 614 -5.07 -9.90 31.89
C ASN A 614 -5.17 -10.13 33.41
N LYS A 615 -4.78 -9.15 34.24
CA LYS A 615 -4.87 -9.26 35.72
C LYS A 615 -6.30 -9.02 36.19
N LEU A 616 -6.96 -8.00 35.63
CA LEU A 616 -8.32 -7.62 35.97
C LEU A 616 -9.38 -8.42 35.19
N LYS A 617 -8.96 -9.25 34.22
CA LYS A 617 -9.83 -10.07 33.36
C LYS A 617 -10.94 -9.25 32.68
N GLY A 618 -10.63 -8.03 32.25
CA GLY A 618 -11.58 -7.14 31.62
C GLY A 618 -10.92 -5.96 30.92
N TYR A 619 -11.72 -5.13 30.25
CA TYR A 619 -11.20 -3.97 29.57
C TYR A 619 -10.97 -2.81 30.55
N THR A 620 -9.86 -2.08 30.33
CA THR A 620 -9.55 -0.84 31.03
C THR A 620 -9.37 0.29 30.01
N PRO A 621 -9.96 1.47 30.23
CA PRO A 621 -9.82 2.59 29.31
C PRO A 621 -8.40 3.17 29.39
N ARG A 622 -7.74 3.27 28.24
CA ARG A 622 -6.37 3.77 28.08
C ARG A 622 -6.31 4.92 27.09
N TRP A 623 -5.49 5.93 27.38
CA TRP A 623 -5.22 7.04 26.47
C TRP A 623 -4.00 6.76 25.62
N PHE A 624 -4.12 7.02 24.32
CA PHE A 624 -3.08 6.91 23.31
C PHE A 624 -2.76 8.31 22.78
N ALA A 625 -1.52 8.76 22.96
CA ALA A 625 -1.12 10.12 22.64
C ALA A 625 -1.13 10.39 21.11
N SER A 626 -1.35 11.66 20.74
CA SER A 626 -1.16 12.14 19.38
C SER A 626 0.32 12.18 19.00
N TYR A 627 0.61 12.14 17.69
CA TYR A 627 1.97 12.33 17.19
C TYR A 627 1.96 13.02 15.82
N GLY A 628 3.10 13.66 15.52
CA GLY A 628 3.35 14.28 14.21
C GLY A 628 4.75 13.96 13.74
N ILE A 629 4.90 13.71 12.44
CA ILE A 629 6.17 13.46 11.78
C ILE A 629 6.27 14.41 10.59
N MET A 630 7.36 15.17 10.51
CA MET A 630 7.65 16.08 9.41
C MET A 630 8.96 15.68 8.73
N ARG A 631 9.01 15.87 7.43
CA ARG A 631 10.15 15.62 6.56
C ARG A 631 10.44 16.89 5.77
N ALA A 632 11.71 17.29 5.69
CA ALA A 632 12.16 18.38 4.86
C ALA A 632 13.27 17.92 3.94
N SER A 633 13.30 18.42 2.69
CA SER A 633 14.37 18.11 1.74
C SER A 633 14.65 19.25 0.80
N ILE A 634 15.89 19.31 0.33
CA ILE A 634 16.37 20.20 -0.73
C ILE A 634 16.92 19.29 -1.82
N THR A 635 16.43 19.46 -3.04
CA THR A 635 16.89 18.69 -4.21
C THR A 635 17.46 19.65 -5.24
N GLN A 636 18.66 19.32 -5.71
CA GLN A 636 19.33 20.01 -6.81
C GLN A 636 19.41 19.08 -8.02
N ASN A 637 18.86 19.51 -9.16
CA ASN A 637 18.92 18.75 -10.40
C ASN A 637 19.79 19.46 -11.43
N TRP A 638 20.57 18.68 -12.17
CA TRP A 638 21.22 19.11 -13.39
C TRP A 638 20.56 18.41 -14.58
N ARG A 639 19.80 19.19 -15.37
CA ARG A 639 18.90 18.65 -16.39
C ARG A 639 18.04 17.50 -15.81
N GLU A 640 17.85 16.43 -16.60
CA GLU A 640 17.21 15.19 -16.16
C GLU A 640 18.22 14.10 -15.77
N TYR A 641 19.54 14.39 -15.83
CA TYR A 641 20.58 13.39 -15.68
C TYR A 641 21.02 13.15 -14.24
N ILE A 642 21.17 14.21 -13.45
CA ILE A 642 21.69 14.11 -12.08
C ILE A 642 20.73 14.80 -11.12
N SER A 643 20.36 14.11 -10.05
CA SER A 643 19.59 14.66 -8.94
C SER A 643 20.29 14.36 -7.62
N LEU A 644 20.58 15.40 -6.84
CA LEU A 644 21.14 15.29 -5.51
C LEU A 644 20.13 15.83 -4.50
N THR A 645 19.75 15.01 -3.52
CA THR A 645 18.82 15.39 -2.46
C THR A 645 19.47 15.28 -1.09
N LEU A 646 19.40 16.35 -0.33
CA LEU A 646 19.68 16.38 1.11
C LEU A 646 18.36 16.51 1.86
N GLY A 647 18.16 15.71 2.90
CA GLY A 647 16.91 15.77 3.63
C GLY A 647 17.04 15.38 5.09
N CYS A 648 15.99 15.74 5.83
CA CYS A 648 15.81 15.43 7.25
C CYS A 648 14.50 14.70 7.44
N GLU A 649 14.58 13.49 7.95
CA GLU A 649 13.46 12.69 8.42
C GLU A 649 13.09 13.08 9.84
N ASN A 650 11.78 13.07 10.12
CA ASN A 650 11.26 13.35 11.45
C ASN A 650 11.87 14.64 12.05
N LEU A 651 11.72 15.75 11.34
CA LEU A 651 12.25 17.07 11.69
C LEU A 651 11.91 17.48 13.13
N LEU A 652 10.75 17.07 13.64
CA LEU A 652 10.27 17.36 14.99
C LEU A 652 10.87 16.44 16.08
N ASP A 653 11.75 15.51 15.70
CA ASP A 653 12.38 14.51 16.58
C ASP A 653 11.41 13.69 17.45
N TYR A 654 10.23 13.38 16.87
CA TYR A 654 9.25 12.57 17.58
C TYR A 654 9.84 11.20 17.92
N LYS A 655 9.68 10.81 19.19
CA LYS A 655 9.98 9.47 19.70
C LYS A 655 8.79 8.99 20.52
N PRO A 656 8.40 7.72 20.40
CA PRO A 656 7.28 7.21 21.17
C PRO A 656 7.59 7.25 22.66
N ASN A 657 6.65 7.72 23.46
CA ASN A 657 6.74 7.73 24.92
C ASN A 657 6.10 6.51 25.58
N GLN A 658 5.45 5.67 24.78
CA GLN A 658 4.86 4.40 25.21
C GLN A 658 4.85 3.42 24.01
N LEU A 659 4.93 2.13 24.31
CA LEU A 659 4.76 1.08 23.30
C LEU A 659 3.30 0.69 23.25
N ASP A 660 2.67 1.05 22.16
CA ASP A 660 1.30 0.69 21.84
C ASP A 660 1.20 0.19 20.41
N ILE A 661 0.21 -0.65 20.16
CA ILE A 661 -0.06 -1.22 18.85
C ILE A 661 -0.26 -0.13 17.77
N SER A 662 -0.78 1.05 18.18
CA SER A 662 -1.10 2.17 17.27
C SER A 662 -0.06 3.29 17.25
N THR A 663 1.13 3.06 17.82
CA THR A 663 2.18 4.09 17.92
C THR A 663 3.26 3.90 16.85
N SER A 664 3.65 4.97 16.15
CA SER A 664 4.79 4.91 15.23
C SER A 664 6.09 4.65 16.02
N LEU A 665 6.85 3.64 15.60
CA LEU A 665 8.14 3.27 16.21
C LEU A 665 9.30 4.13 15.65
N SER A 666 9.11 5.45 15.56
CA SER A 666 10.16 6.33 15.06
C SER A 666 11.38 6.37 15.99
N PRO A 667 12.61 6.18 15.47
CA PRO A 667 13.84 6.31 16.26
C PRO A 667 14.25 7.77 16.53
N GLY A 668 13.48 8.76 16.06
CA GLY A 668 13.80 10.17 16.12
C GLY A 668 14.30 10.73 14.78
N ARG A 669 14.94 11.90 14.86
CA ARG A 669 15.45 12.63 13.70
C ARG A 669 16.63 11.91 13.04
N SER A 670 16.67 11.93 11.69
CA SER A 670 17.83 11.50 10.91
C SER A 670 17.98 12.36 9.65
N PHE A 671 19.22 12.47 9.16
CA PHE A 671 19.53 13.15 7.92
C PHE A 671 19.88 12.13 6.84
N TYR A 672 19.56 12.44 5.60
CA TYR A 672 19.87 11.56 4.48
C TYR A 672 20.41 12.32 3.27
N LEU A 673 21.20 11.60 2.50
CA LEU A 673 21.71 12.00 1.20
C LEU A 673 21.22 10.99 0.16
N ALA A 674 20.65 11.48 -0.94
CA ALA A 674 20.27 10.64 -2.08
C ALA A 674 20.86 11.21 -3.37
N LEU A 675 21.41 10.31 -4.19
CA LEU A 675 21.92 10.60 -5.54
C LEU A 675 21.17 9.76 -6.55
N SER A 676 20.67 10.39 -7.61
CA SER A 676 20.05 9.70 -8.75
C SER A 676 20.77 10.11 -10.05
N LEU A 677 21.10 9.10 -10.85
CA LEU A 677 21.67 9.25 -12.19
C LEU A 677 20.69 8.68 -13.20
N SER A 678 20.38 9.43 -14.25
CA SER A 678 19.41 9.03 -15.29
C SER A 678 19.95 9.34 -16.69
N ILE A 679 19.51 8.54 -17.68
CA ILE A 679 19.80 8.74 -19.11
C ILE A 679 18.53 8.64 -19.95
#